data_42c5b25fce0ec36e9e70124bff1355af
#
_entry.id   42c5b25fce0ec36e9e70124bff1355af
#
_cell.length_a   1.000
_cell.length_b   1.000
_cell.length_c   1.000
_cell.angle_alpha   90.00
_cell.angle_beta   90.00
_cell.angle_gamma   90.00
#
_symmetry.space_group_name_H-M   'P 1'
#
loop_
_entity.id
_entity.type
_entity.pdbx_description
1 polymer ?
#
loop_
_entity_poly.entity_id
_entity_poly.type
_entity_poly.pdbx_seq_one_letter_code
_entity_poly.pdbx_strand_id
1 'polypeptide(L)'
;MTDTPSPNTPPAETRNTGCAPVAITLAALAVVVVAGVVWLFSLLAVTPVLMGVFTAFYALGLIIPFGLVALLLRPPRLGLWRGAALALALAGGYAALSGGLVTLDLALQWGNVPGWVRPLVLLAYGLAIALMVRRRLSAGADAARGAVWLGAALGLIISAGWVVVGALGTPAELLHAVMEALGAALAAAAISAAIFAFDSAFLSERPFWAAMLTGAVITALVPGLLASRGYMLHGLMLFGALLPVGFVAGALLALGAEPARRGHIGRLVAFFLPLLLLPLAWAEAFEGDWMLEEMATAWAPAVPVSLLAGGVIAVILLVVRRFATRVARRAVLPAGFAAIVLIGVGLLYALAGQPGLQPFSYLVVLEDQANTSFARDLDGQEARYTAVYETLTAHALETQADIRAMLDARGVTYTPYYLVNALEVETFNPLLRGQLERRPDVWKTLDTPRARPLPAFAQPISLSTLVGEEPAPELAWGVDAIDAERVWAEFGVTGEGIVVGIADSGADWQHPALRETYLGADGDHEYRWFDPWEGTTEPIDTGGHGTHTTGTIVGQNGIGVAPGAQWIACRNLGRNLGNPAYYLDCMQFLFAPHPQNGDPLTEGRPELGADLTSNSWGCPPEEGCDGQTLYIGVEHLRNAGQMFVASAGNDGPDCATVGVPATADAAFSIGAVDESGSVTIFSSRGPVLVDGSGRIKPDVVAPGQGVLSSVPGGGYARLDGTSMAGPHVAGLVALLWSANPDLVGDIDATEALITSTADPQSAPDLCGATDGPQNNAYGFGLVDADEAVDLA
;
A
#
# COMPACT_ATOMS: atom_id res chain seq x y z
N MET A 1 -70.41 -48.56 -41.47
CA MET A 1 -68.96 -48.63 -41.69
C MET A 1 -68.31 -47.95 -40.53
N THR A 2 -67.79 -48.75 -39.73
CA THR A 2 -67.21 -48.43 -38.39
C THR A 2 -65.72 -48.10 -38.52
N ASP A 3 -65.33 -46.89 -38.14
CA ASP A 3 -63.92 -46.51 -37.99
C ASP A 3 -63.52 -46.77 -36.54
N THR A 4 -62.65 -47.78 -36.39
CA THR A 4 -61.99 -48.09 -35.15
C THR A 4 -60.79 -47.16 -34.96
N PRO A 5 -60.54 -46.54 -33.78
CA PRO A 5 -59.38 -45.78 -33.52
C PRO A 5 -58.16 -46.67 -33.25
N SER A 6 -57.03 -46.31 -33.81
CA SER A 6 -55.70 -46.93 -33.67
C SER A 6 -55.20 -46.81 -32.23
N PRO A 7 -54.70 -47.88 -31.62
CA PRO A 7 -54.11 -47.83 -30.30
C PRO A 7 -52.56 -47.69 -30.39
N ASN A 8 -52.02 -46.46 -30.34
CA ASN A 8 -50.60 -46.28 -30.04
C ASN A 8 -50.27 -44.77 -29.72
N THR A 9 -50.82 -44.27 -28.64
CA THR A 9 -50.21 -43.13 -27.93
C THR A 9 -49.49 -43.72 -26.74
N PRO A 10 -48.17 -43.52 -26.62
CA PRO A 10 -47.46 -43.92 -25.39
C PRO A 10 -47.93 -43.08 -24.24
N PRO A 11 -48.03 -43.63 -23.05
CA PRO A 11 -48.53 -42.91 -21.85
C PRO A 11 -47.57 -41.75 -21.55
N ALA A 12 -48.13 -40.59 -21.26
CA ALA A 12 -47.42 -39.43 -20.76
C ALA A 12 -46.57 -39.84 -19.53
N GLU A 13 -45.28 -39.98 -19.68
CA GLU A 13 -44.36 -40.15 -18.55
C GLU A 13 -44.55 -38.98 -17.59
N THR A 14 -45.16 -39.26 -16.45
CA THR A 14 -45.22 -38.39 -15.30
C THR A 14 -43.78 -37.99 -14.97
N ARG A 15 -43.39 -36.74 -15.27
CA ARG A 15 -42.14 -36.16 -14.87
C ARG A 15 -42.06 -36.13 -13.34
N ASN A 16 -41.54 -37.18 -12.77
CA ASN A 16 -41.13 -37.20 -11.39
C ASN A 16 -39.87 -36.29 -11.30
N THR A 17 -40.08 -34.98 -11.16
CA THR A 17 -39.02 -34.03 -10.83
C THR A 17 -38.67 -34.25 -9.38
N GLY A 18 -37.86 -35.27 -9.14
CA GLY A 18 -37.41 -35.58 -7.77
C GLY A 18 -36.78 -34.33 -7.13
N CYS A 19 -36.95 -34.20 -5.81
CA CYS A 19 -36.36 -33.10 -4.99
C CYS A 19 -34.84 -33.01 -5.04
N ALA A 20 -34.18 -33.97 -5.66
CA ALA A 20 -32.71 -34.02 -5.77
C ALA A 20 -32.04 -32.76 -6.41
N PRO A 21 -32.56 -32.20 -7.52
CA PRO A 21 -31.95 -30.96 -8.08
C PRO A 21 -32.09 -29.76 -7.14
N VAL A 22 -33.21 -29.63 -6.46
CA VAL A 22 -33.45 -28.54 -5.50
C VAL A 22 -32.57 -28.71 -4.26
N ALA A 23 -32.45 -29.93 -3.73
CA ALA A 23 -31.54 -30.21 -2.60
C ALA A 23 -30.07 -29.95 -2.94
N ILE A 24 -29.63 -30.37 -4.12
CA ILE A 24 -28.26 -30.09 -4.61
C ILE A 24 -28.05 -28.58 -4.77
N THR A 25 -29.02 -27.83 -5.28
CA THR A 25 -28.93 -26.37 -5.43
C THR A 25 -28.87 -25.68 -4.09
N LEU A 26 -29.70 -26.07 -3.12
CA LEU A 26 -29.68 -25.51 -1.77
C LEU A 26 -28.42 -25.85 -1.02
N ALA A 27 -27.88 -27.07 -1.16
CA ALA A 27 -26.59 -27.44 -0.60
C ALA A 27 -25.43 -26.65 -1.21
N ALA A 28 -25.43 -26.46 -2.53
CA ALA A 28 -24.46 -25.65 -3.22
C ALA A 28 -24.54 -24.17 -2.81
N LEU A 29 -25.74 -23.62 -2.67
CA LEU A 29 -25.97 -22.28 -2.18
C LEU A 29 -25.49 -22.10 -0.74
N ALA A 30 -25.75 -23.06 0.13
CA ALA A 30 -25.27 -23.05 1.52
C ALA A 30 -23.74 -23.05 1.57
N VAL A 31 -23.06 -23.85 0.74
CA VAL A 31 -21.60 -23.85 0.66
C VAL A 31 -21.08 -22.50 0.15
N VAL A 32 -21.74 -21.88 -0.85
CA VAL A 32 -21.35 -20.53 -1.33
C VAL A 32 -21.53 -19.49 -0.23
N VAL A 33 -22.63 -19.55 0.53
CA VAL A 33 -22.87 -18.63 1.65
C VAL A 33 -21.82 -18.82 2.74
N VAL A 34 -21.52 -20.06 3.15
CA VAL A 34 -20.49 -20.35 4.15
C VAL A 34 -19.10 -19.91 3.65
N ALA A 35 -18.75 -20.27 2.41
CA ALA A 35 -17.49 -19.84 1.81
C ALA A 35 -17.42 -18.31 1.66
N GLY A 36 -18.53 -17.65 1.32
CA GLY A 36 -18.63 -16.20 1.26
C GLY A 36 -18.48 -15.53 2.63
N VAL A 37 -19.02 -16.14 3.68
CA VAL A 37 -18.84 -15.67 5.06
C VAL A 37 -17.38 -15.85 5.51
N VAL A 38 -16.77 -17.01 5.25
CA VAL A 38 -15.34 -17.24 5.52
C VAL A 38 -14.48 -16.25 4.74
N TRP A 39 -14.81 -16.00 3.49
CA TRP A 39 -14.12 -15.00 2.67
C TRP A 39 -14.33 -13.57 3.21
N LEU A 40 -15.54 -13.21 3.67
CA LEU A 40 -15.80 -11.92 4.30
C LEU A 40 -14.97 -11.76 5.59
N PHE A 41 -14.84 -12.82 6.38
CA PHE A 41 -13.97 -12.82 7.56
C PHE A 41 -12.48 -12.71 7.17
N SER A 42 -12.06 -13.27 6.03
CA SER A 42 -10.69 -13.08 5.53
C SER A 42 -10.41 -11.63 5.17
N LEU A 43 -11.43 -10.89 4.74
CA LEU A 43 -11.31 -9.45 4.46
C LEU A 43 -11.12 -8.61 5.74
N LEU A 44 -11.45 -9.17 6.90
CA LEU A 44 -11.24 -8.55 8.21
C LEU A 44 -9.95 -9.05 8.89
N ALA A 45 -9.24 -9.96 8.25
CA ALA A 45 -7.99 -10.49 8.77
C ALA A 45 -6.87 -9.45 8.63
N VAL A 46 -6.22 -9.15 9.74
CA VAL A 46 -5.22 -8.09 9.88
C VAL A 46 -3.87 -8.47 9.25
N THR A 47 -3.65 -9.75 8.92
CA THR A 47 -2.37 -10.21 8.37
C THR A 47 -2.52 -10.82 6.97
N PRO A 48 -1.63 -10.51 6.02
CA PRO A 48 -1.63 -11.06 4.66
C PRO A 48 -1.56 -12.60 4.61
N VAL A 49 -0.85 -13.22 5.56
CA VAL A 49 -0.76 -14.69 5.68
C VAL A 49 -2.13 -15.31 5.98
N LEU A 50 -2.88 -14.76 6.93
CA LEU A 50 -4.24 -15.22 7.24
C LEU A 50 -5.18 -15.05 6.04
N MET A 51 -5.07 -13.94 5.30
CA MET A 51 -5.83 -13.74 4.06
C MET A 51 -5.52 -14.81 3.02
N GLY A 52 -4.27 -15.15 2.81
CA GLY A 52 -3.86 -16.23 1.90
C GLY A 52 -4.43 -17.58 2.32
N VAL A 53 -4.36 -17.93 3.61
CA VAL A 53 -4.91 -19.17 4.17
C VAL A 53 -6.44 -19.22 4.00
N PHE A 54 -7.16 -18.14 4.33
CA PHE A 54 -8.63 -18.07 4.15
C PHE A 54 -9.02 -18.13 2.67
N THR A 55 -8.25 -17.50 1.78
CA THR A 55 -8.48 -17.59 0.33
C THR A 55 -8.30 -19.04 -0.16
N ALA A 56 -7.32 -19.76 0.37
CA ALA A 56 -7.14 -21.18 0.06
C ALA A 56 -8.33 -22.04 0.55
N PHE A 57 -8.83 -21.80 1.77
CA PHE A 57 -10.04 -22.48 2.28
C PHE A 57 -11.28 -22.16 1.44
N TYR A 58 -11.47 -20.90 1.05
CA TYR A 58 -12.54 -20.49 0.15
C TYR A 58 -12.43 -21.20 -1.21
N ALA A 59 -11.24 -21.24 -1.77
CA ALA A 59 -10.97 -21.92 -3.03
C ALA A 59 -11.27 -23.42 -2.97
N LEU A 60 -10.84 -24.11 -1.90
CA LEU A 60 -11.15 -25.52 -1.67
C LEU A 60 -12.65 -25.74 -1.50
N GLY A 61 -13.35 -24.81 -0.79
CA GLY A 61 -14.80 -24.79 -0.64
C GLY A 61 -15.55 -24.66 -1.96
N LEU A 62 -14.93 -24.07 -2.99
CA LEU A 62 -15.46 -24.04 -4.36
C LEU A 62 -15.06 -25.28 -5.18
N ILE A 63 -13.79 -25.64 -5.18
CA ILE A 63 -13.28 -26.74 -6.03
C ILE A 63 -13.89 -28.07 -5.68
N ILE A 64 -13.88 -28.47 -4.41
CA ILE A 64 -14.27 -29.81 -3.97
C ILE A 64 -15.76 -30.07 -4.21
N PRO A 65 -16.71 -29.30 -3.61
CA PRO A 65 -18.12 -29.62 -3.75
C PRO A 65 -18.62 -29.39 -5.19
N PHE A 66 -18.20 -28.33 -5.84
CA PHE A 66 -18.68 -28.04 -7.19
C PHE A 66 -17.99 -28.89 -8.26
N GLY A 67 -16.74 -29.29 -8.06
CA GLY A 67 -16.09 -30.29 -8.88
C GLY A 67 -16.82 -31.65 -8.81
N LEU A 68 -17.18 -32.10 -7.60
CA LEU A 68 -18.01 -33.30 -7.40
C LEU A 68 -19.40 -33.18 -8.05
N VAL A 69 -20.07 -32.05 -7.87
CA VAL A 69 -21.37 -31.80 -8.51
C VAL A 69 -21.24 -31.84 -10.04
N ALA A 70 -20.20 -31.23 -10.61
CA ALA A 70 -19.94 -31.28 -12.05
C ALA A 70 -19.69 -32.67 -12.59
N LEU A 71 -19.08 -33.56 -11.79
CA LEU A 71 -18.85 -34.97 -12.13
C LEU A 71 -20.11 -35.83 -12.03
N LEU A 72 -20.92 -35.60 -11.00
CA LEU A 72 -22.10 -36.40 -10.69
C LEU A 72 -23.32 -36.07 -11.55
N LEU A 73 -23.47 -34.82 -11.98
CA LEU A 73 -24.59 -34.39 -12.81
C LEU A 73 -24.45 -34.91 -14.25
N ARG A 74 -25.42 -35.69 -14.73
CA ARG A 74 -25.40 -36.27 -16.07
C ARG A 74 -26.26 -35.46 -17.06
N PRO A 75 -25.78 -35.18 -18.28
CA PRO A 75 -26.59 -34.59 -19.36
C PRO A 75 -27.66 -35.62 -19.83
N PRO A 76 -28.79 -35.19 -20.50
CA PRO A 76 -29.06 -33.82 -20.93
C PRO A 76 -29.85 -32.94 -19.95
N ARG A 77 -30.46 -33.51 -18.90
CA ARG A 77 -31.44 -32.80 -18.05
C ARG A 77 -30.84 -31.79 -17.07
N LEU A 78 -29.54 -31.89 -16.76
CA LEU A 78 -28.83 -31.08 -15.74
C LEU A 78 -27.60 -30.37 -16.30
N GLY A 79 -27.55 -30.12 -17.64
CA GLY A 79 -26.41 -29.55 -18.31
C GLY A 79 -26.01 -28.16 -17.77
N LEU A 80 -27.00 -27.28 -17.52
CA LEU A 80 -26.77 -25.95 -16.97
C LEU A 80 -26.11 -26.01 -15.57
N TRP A 81 -26.59 -26.86 -14.70
CA TRP A 81 -26.08 -27.06 -13.34
C TRP A 81 -24.65 -27.62 -13.35
N ARG A 82 -24.39 -28.53 -14.29
CA ARG A 82 -23.05 -29.07 -14.49
C ARG A 82 -22.08 -27.99 -14.99
N GLY A 83 -22.52 -27.13 -15.91
CA GLY A 83 -21.76 -25.99 -16.39
C GLY A 83 -21.47 -24.98 -15.27
N ALA A 84 -22.48 -24.66 -14.45
CA ALA A 84 -22.33 -23.76 -13.30
C ALA A 84 -21.36 -24.33 -12.25
N ALA A 85 -21.48 -25.62 -11.93
CA ALA A 85 -20.60 -26.29 -10.98
C ALA A 85 -19.14 -26.31 -11.49
N LEU A 86 -18.94 -26.59 -12.78
CA LEU A 86 -17.61 -26.51 -13.40
C LEU A 86 -17.05 -25.09 -13.34
N ALA A 87 -17.86 -24.07 -13.63
CA ALA A 87 -17.47 -22.66 -13.59
C ALA A 87 -17.00 -22.28 -12.18
N LEU A 88 -17.73 -22.68 -11.13
CA LEU A 88 -17.35 -22.45 -9.74
C LEU A 88 -16.05 -23.18 -9.35
N ALA A 89 -15.89 -24.43 -9.76
CA ALA A 89 -14.65 -25.16 -9.52
C ALA A 89 -13.43 -24.53 -10.20
N LEU A 90 -13.61 -24.05 -11.44
CA LEU A 90 -12.54 -23.33 -12.16
C LEU A 90 -12.22 -21.96 -11.53
N ALA A 91 -13.24 -21.24 -11.07
CA ALA A 91 -13.04 -19.98 -10.33
C ALA A 91 -12.25 -20.22 -9.04
N GLY A 92 -12.63 -21.25 -8.27
CA GLY A 92 -11.90 -21.68 -7.08
C GLY A 92 -10.44 -22.05 -7.36
N GLY A 93 -10.19 -22.75 -8.48
CA GLY A 93 -8.83 -23.09 -8.92
C GLY A 93 -7.95 -21.87 -9.20
N TYR A 94 -8.50 -20.83 -9.81
CA TYR A 94 -7.78 -19.57 -10.04
C TYR A 94 -7.50 -18.86 -8.69
N ALA A 95 -8.49 -18.76 -7.81
CA ALA A 95 -8.34 -18.16 -6.49
C ALA A 95 -7.30 -18.90 -5.63
N ALA A 96 -7.29 -20.26 -5.67
CA ALA A 96 -6.30 -21.07 -4.96
C ALA A 96 -4.87 -20.81 -5.44
N LEU A 97 -4.67 -20.72 -6.76
CA LEU A 97 -3.35 -20.43 -7.32
C LEU A 97 -2.89 -19.01 -6.97
N SER A 98 -3.75 -18.03 -7.13
CA SER A 98 -3.42 -16.62 -6.84
C SER A 98 -3.13 -16.41 -5.35
N GLY A 99 -4.05 -16.82 -4.46
CA GLY A 99 -3.89 -16.67 -3.01
C GLY A 99 -2.77 -17.56 -2.45
N GLY A 100 -2.62 -18.79 -2.98
CA GLY A 100 -1.55 -19.69 -2.56
C GLY A 100 -0.14 -19.18 -2.91
N LEU A 101 0.03 -18.49 -4.05
CA LEU A 101 1.30 -17.86 -4.41
C LEU A 101 1.62 -16.66 -3.50
N VAL A 102 0.64 -15.83 -3.16
CA VAL A 102 0.81 -14.73 -2.19
C VAL A 102 1.18 -15.28 -0.81
N THR A 103 0.45 -16.30 -0.32
CA THR A 103 0.75 -16.89 0.98
C THR A 103 2.13 -17.53 1.03
N LEU A 104 2.56 -18.15 -0.07
CA LEU A 104 3.87 -18.79 -0.16
C LEU A 104 5.00 -17.75 -0.14
N ASP A 105 4.82 -16.63 -0.83
CA ASP A 105 5.77 -15.52 -0.88
C ASP A 105 5.96 -14.91 0.53
N LEU A 106 4.85 -14.61 1.20
CA LEU A 106 4.85 -14.06 2.55
C LEU A 106 5.33 -15.06 3.63
N ALA A 107 4.88 -16.33 3.57
CA ALA A 107 5.22 -17.31 4.60
C ALA A 107 6.68 -17.79 4.56
N LEU A 108 7.30 -17.72 3.41
CA LEU A 108 8.69 -18.17 3.23
C LEU A 108 9.68 -17.01 3.39
N GLN A 109 9.19 -15.78 3.59
CA GLN A 109 10.00 -14.55 3.57
C GLN A 109 10.98 -14.56 2.38
N TRP A 110 10.52 -15.22 1.31
CA TRP A 110 11.28 -15.34 0.10
C TRP A 110 11.13 -14.05 -0.71
N GLY A 111 11.61 -12.95 -0.25
CA GLY A 111 11.79 -11.74 -1.07
C GLY A 111 12.52 -12.00 -2.40
N ASN A 112 12.58 -13.26 -2.81
CA ASN A 112 13.23 -13.84 -3.98
C ASN A 112 12.30 -14.62 -4.91
N VAL A 113 10.97 -14.70 -4.69
CA VAL A 113 10.09 -15.17 -5.77
C VAL A 113 10.04 -14.05 -6.81
N PRO A 114 10.66 -14.23 -8.00
CA PRO A 114 10.65 -13.17 -9.00
C PRO A 114 9.22 -12.74 -9.29
N GLY A 115 8.92 -11.44 -9.23
CA GLY A 115 7.57 -10.87 -9.37
C GLY A 115 6.80 -11.30 -10.64
N TRP A 116 7.50 -11.84 -11.64
CA TRP A 116 6.92 -12.42 -12.87
C TRP A 116 6.33 -13.83 -12.69
N VAL A 117 6.64 -14.56 -11.62
CA VAL A 117 6.19 -15.95 -11.43
C VAL A 117 4.67 -16.02 -11.31
N ARG A 118 4.09 -15.21 -10.46
CA ARG A 118 2.64 -15.16 -10.25
C ARG A 118 1.88 -14.79 -11.53
N PRO A 119 2.18 -13.68 -12.23
CA PRO A 119 1.54 -13.32 -13.49
C PRO A 119 1.64 -14.44 -14.54
N LEU A 120 2.77 -15.10 -14.64
CA LEU A 120 2.98 -16.19 -15.59
C LEU A 120 2.11 -17.43 -15.26
N VAL A 121 2.04 -17.81 -13.97
CA VAL A 121 1.22 -18.95 -13.52
C VAL A 121 -0.28 -18.66 -13.77
N LEU A 122 -0.75 -17.47 -13.46
CA LEU A 122 -2.14 -17.06 -13.69
C LEU A 122 -2.48 -16.99 -15.18
N LEU A 123 -1.56 -16.49 -16.00
CA LEU A 123 -1.71 -16.49 -17.46
C LEU A 123 -1.78 -17.92 -18.00
N ALA A 124 -0.88 -18.80 -17.56
CA ALA A 124 -0.88 -20.20 -17.97
C ALA A 124 -2.18 -20.93 -17.58
N TYR A 125 -2.67 -20.68 -16.36
CA TYR A 125 -3.95 -21.22 -15.90
C TYR A 125 -5.11 -20.71 -16.74
N GLY A 126 -5.23 -19.39 -16.93
CA GLY A 126 -6.27 -18.77 -17.76
C GLY A 126 -6.28 -19.32 -19.18
N LEU A 127 -5.11 -19.49 -19.79
CA LEU A 127 -4.96 -20.09 -21.11
C LEU A 127 -5.41 -21.57 -21.13
N ALA A 128 -5.00 -22.35 -20.12
CA ALA A 128 -5.35 -23.76 -20.02
C ALA A 128 -6.87 -23.98 -19.93
N ILE A 129 -7.57 -23.22 -19.06
CA ILE A 129 -9.03 -23.34 -18.95
C ILE A 129 -9.76 -22.81 -20.19
N ALA A 130 -9.27 -21.71 -20.80
CA ALA A 130 -9.84 -21.20 -22.05
C ALA A 130 -9.72 -22.21 -23.19
N LEU A 131 -8.59 -22.90 -23.32
CA LEU A 131 -8.39 -23.97 -24.30
C LEU A 131 -9.27 -25.19 -23.99
N MET A 132 -9.39 -25.58 -22.72
CA MET A 132 -10.23 -26.71 -22.27
C MET A 132 -11.71 -26.44 -22.61
N VAL A 133 -12.23 -25.26 -22.25
CA VAL A 133 -13.62 -24.88 -22.55
C VAL A 133 -13.81 -24.73 -24.05
N ARG A 134 -12.89 -24.09 -24.77
CA ARG A 134 -12.94 -23.95 -26.24
C ARG A 134 -13.07 -25.29 -26.97
N ARG A 135 -12.40 -26.35 -26.49
CA ARG A 135 -12.51 -27.70 -27.10
C ARG A 135 -13.91 -28.30 -26.95
N ARG A 136 -14.68 -27.88 -25.96
CA ARG A 136 -16.05 -28.34 -25.69
C ARG A 136 -17.11 -27.58 -26.47
N LEU A 137 -16.75 -26.40 -27.02
CA LEU A 137 -17.64 -25.60 -27.85
C LEU A 137 -17.66 -26.13 -29.27
N SER A 138 -18.82 -26.20 -29.90
CA SER A 138 -18.97 -26.67 -31.28
C SER A 138 -18.15 -25.84 -32.27
N ALA A 139 -17.66 -26.47 -33.32
CA ALA A 139 -17.04 -25.79 -34.45
C ALA A 139 -18.18 -25.09 -35.26
N GLY A 140 -18.25 -23.77 -35.23
CA GLY A 140 -19.18 -22.98 -36.03
C GLY A 140 -18.46 -21.81 -36.67
N ALA A 141 -19.10 -21.12 -37.64
CA ALA A 141 -18.56 -19.92 -38.25
C ALA A 141 -18.04 -18.91 -37.21
N ASP A 142 -17.00 -18.18 -37.55
CA ASP A 142 -16.38 -17.16 -36.71
C ASP A 142 -17.45 -16.31 -36.00
N ALA A 143 -17.20 -16.04 -34.71
CA ALA A 143 -18.01 -15.03 -34.03
C ALA A 143 -17.99 -13.75 -34.89
N ALA A 144 -19.15 -13.12 -35.05
CA ALA A 144 -19.20 -11.89 -35.79
C ALA A 144 -18.09 -10.95 -35.27
N ARG A 145 -17.10 -10.64 -36.11
CA ARG A 145 -15.94 -9.78 -35.74
C ARG A 145 -16.39 -8.51 -35.04
N GLY A 146 -17.56 -7.98 -35.41
CA GLY A 146 -18.20 -6.87 -34.75
C GLY A 146 -18.51 -7.08 -33.27
N ALA A 147 -18.81 -8.30 -32.83
CA ALA A 147 -19.11 -8.56 -31.41
C ALA A 147 -17.84 -8.53 -30.53
N VAL A 148 -16.67 -8.80 -31.08
CA VAL A 148 -15.37 -8.64 -30.37
C VAL A 148 -15.09 -7.16 -30.15
N TRP A 149 -15.23 -6.34 -31.19
CA TRP A 149 -15.05 -4.89 -31.09
C TRP A 149 -16.04 -4.23 -30.16
N LEU A 150 -17.31 -4.68 -30.21
CA LEU A 150 -18.30 -4.20 -29.25
C LEU A 150 -17.94 -4.57 -27.81
N GLY A 151 -17.46 -5.79 -27.59
CA GLY A 151 -16.97 -6.22 -26.27
C GLY A 151 -15.86 -5.32 -25.76
N ALA A 152 -14.82 -5.07 -26.57
CA ALA A 152 -13.72 -4.19 -26.22
C ALA A 152 -14.18 -2.75 -25.90
N ALA A 153 -15.06 -2.18 -26.73
CA ALA A 153 -15.61 -0.84 -26.50
C ALA A 153 -16.38 -0.74 -25.19
N LEU A 154 -17.24 -1.73 -24.88
CA LEU A 154 -18.03 -1.73 -23.66
C LEU A 154 -17.14 -1.93 -22.42
N GLY A 155 -16.12 -2.78 -22.51
CA GLY A 155 -15.12 -2.94 -21.47
C GLY A 155 -14.37 -1.64 -21.17
N LEU A 156 -13.91 -0.93 -22.21
CA LEU A 156 -13.23 0.36 -22.07
C LEU A 156 -14.13 1.44 -21.45
N ILE A 157 -15.41 1.52 -21.85
CA ILE A 157 -16.35 2.50 -21.28
C ILE A 157 -16.56 2.25 -19.77
N ILE A 158 -16.76 0.99 -19.38
CA ILE A 158 -16.98 0.65 -17.96
C ILE A 158 -15.73 0.94 -17.14
N SER A 159 -14.54 0.76 -17.71
CA SER A 159 -13.27 1.02 -17.02
C SER A 159 -12.78 2.47 -17.14
N ALA A 160 -13.55 3.38 -17.78
CA ALA A 160 -13.14 4.77 -17.98
C ALA A 160 -12.83 5.52 -16.66
N GLY A 161 -13.52 5.20 -15.57
CA GLY A 161 -13.23 5.78 -14.25
C GLY A 161 -11.82 5.44 -13.75
N TRP A 162 -11.31 4.24 -14.05
CA TRP A 162 -9.96 3.81 -13.66
C TRP A 162 -8.86 4.47 -14.50
N VAL A 163 -9.18 4.94 -15.71
CA VAL A 163 -8.22 5.63 -16.57
C VAL A 163 -7.75 6.94 -15.96
N VAL A 164 -8.62 7.60 -15.21
CA VAL A 164 -8.33 8.91 -14.62
C VAL A 164 -7.48 8.78 -13.36
N VAL A 165 -7.68 7.70 -12.61
CA VAL A 165 -6.94 7.45 -11.36
C VAL A 165 -5.72 6.53 -11.56
N GLY A 166 -5.57 5.90 -12.72
CA GLY A 166 -4.51 4.93 -12.99
C GLY A 166 -3.22 5.57 -13.50
N ALA A 167 -2.08 4.98 -13.12
CA ALA A 167 -0.77 5.22 -13.71
C ALA A 167 -0.21 3.92 -14.28
N LEU A 168 0.68 4.01 -15.27
CA LEU A 168 1.20 2.80 -15.93
C LEU A 168 2.28 2.08 -15.13
N GLY A 169 2.90 2.76 -14.15
CA GLY A 169 4.00 2.22 -13.36
C GLY A 169 5.28 2.01 -14.16
N THR A 170 6.14 1.11 -13.69
CA THR A 170 7.33 0.70 -14.41
C THR A 170 7.01 -0.22 -15.59
N PRO A 171 7.91 -0.40 -16.58
CA PRO A 171 7.71 -1.35 -17.67
C PRO A 171 7.48 -2.80 -17.21
N ALA A 172 8.10 -3.21 -16.10
CA ALA A 172 7.90 -4.54 -15.53
C ALA A 172 6.50 -4.70 -14.94
N GLU A 173 6.06 -3.71 -14.16
CA GLU A 173 4.73 -3.69 -13.56
C GLU A 173 3.63 -3.69 -14.62
N LEU A 174 3.78 -2.87 -15.65
CA LEU A 174 2.85 -2.88 -16.78
C LEU A 174 2.81 -4.26 -17.45
N LEU A 175 3.96 -4.89 -17.67
CA LEU A 175 4.01 -6.25 -18.24
C LEU A 175 3.33 -7.27 -17.32
N HIS A 176 3.59 -7.23 -16.02
CA HIS A 176 2.95 -8.09 -15.04
C HIS A 176 1.44 -7.87 -15.00
N ALA A 177 0.99 -6.62 -14.95
CA ALA A 177 -0.43 -6.27 -15.00
C ALA A 177 -1.11 -6.77 -16.29
N VAL A 178 -0.47 -6.65 -17.45
CA VAL A 178 -0.98 -7.17 -18.72
C VAL A 178 -1.10 -8.69 -18.69
N MET A 179 -0.09 -9.39 -18.17
CA MET A 179 -0.10 -10.87 -18.08
C MET A 179 -1.20 -11.37 -17.15
N GLU A 180 -1.35 -10.76 -15.97
CA GLU A 180 -2.40 -11.10 -15.01
C GLU A 180 -3.79 -10.77 -15.56
N ALA A 181 -3.98 -9.57 -16.11
CA ALA A 181 -5.24 -9.16 -16.71
C ALA A 181 -5.66 -10.10 -17.85
N LEU A 182 -4.71 -10.51 -18.69
CA LEU A 182 -4.97 -11.45 -19.77
C LEU A 182 -5.32 -12.85 -19.21
N GLY A 183 -4.60 -13.34 -18.21
CA GLY A 183 -4.90 -14.59 -17.51
C GLY A 183 -6.29 -14.58 -16.89
N ALA A 184 -6.62 -13.52 -16.14
CA ALA A 184 -7.92 -13.34 -15.52
C ALA A 184 -9.05 -13.17 -16.54
N ALA A 185 -8.83 -12.42 -17.64
CA ALA A 185 -9.81 -12.26 -18.72
C ALA A 185 -10.08 -13.57 -19.45
N LEU A 186 -9.06 -14.38 -19.71
CA LEU A 186 -9.19 -15.73 -20.27
C LEU A 186 -9.98 -16.65 -19.33
N ALA A 187 -9.66 -16.62 -18.04
CA ALA A 187 -10.37 -17.37 -17.03
C ALA A 187 -11.84 -16.95 -16.93
N ALA A 188 -12.13 -15.66 -16.78
CA ALA A 188 -13.47 -15.11 -16.70
C ALA A 188 -14.30 -15.41 -17.94
N ALA A 189 -13.71 -15.27 -19.12
CA ALA A 189 -14.35 -15.62 -20.40
C ALA A 189 -14.68 -17.12 -20.51
N ALA A 190 -13.75 -17.98 -20.11
CA ALA A 190 -13.93 -19.42 -20.11
C ALA A 190 -14.98 -19.87 -19.10
N ILE A 191 -14.92 -19.33 -17.87
CA ILE A 191 -15.91 -19.57 -16.81
C ILE A 191 -17.29 -19.13 -17.28
N SER A 192 -17.44 -17.92 -17.84
CA SER A 192 -18.70 -17.42 -18.38
C SER A 192 -19.23 -18.31 -19.51
N ALA A 193 -18.36 -18.82 -20.38
CA ALA A 193 -18.74 -19.70 -21.48
C ALA A 193 -19.02 -21.13 -21.05
N ALA A 194 -18.47 -21.61 -19.92
CA ALA A 194 -18.58 -23.00 -19.47
C ALA A 194 -20.02 -23.42 -19.18
N ILE A 195 -20.83 -22.53 -18.60
CA ILE A 195 -22.24 -22.79 -18.30
C ILE A 195 -23.01 -23.07 -19.60
N PHE A 196 -22.79 -22.29 -20.64
CA PHE A 196 -23.48 -22.42 -21.92
C PHE A 196 -22.92 -23.54 -22.79
N ALA A 197 -21.73 -24.05 -22.50
CA ALA A 197 -21.16 -25.20 -23.20
C ALA A 197 -21.93 -26.51 -22.94
N PHE A 198 -22.65 -26.61 -21.82
CA PHE A 198 -23.39 -27.78 -21.39
C PHE A 198 -24.92 -27.71 -21.65
N ASP A 199 -25.44 -26.52 -21.94
CA ASP A 199 -26.85 -26.31 -22.31
C ASP A 199 -26.99 -25.25 -23.40
N SER A 200 -26.85 -25.68 -24.65
CA SER A 200 -26.98 -24.80 -25.81
C SER A 200 -28.39 -24.27 -26.02
N ALA A 201 -29.43 -24.95 -25.52
CA ALA A 201 -30.81 -24.52 -25.62
C ALA A 201 -31.13 -23.34 -24.68
N PHE A 202 -30.37 -23.15 -23.63
CA PHE A 202 -30.63 -22.14 -22.61
C PHE A 202 -30.70 -20.71 -23.21
N LEU A 203 -29.76 -20.34 -24.06
CA LEU A 203 -29.71 -18.99 -24.65
C LEU A 203 -30.63 -18.84 -25.87
N SER A 204 -30.97 -19.93 -26.58
CA SER A 204 -31.86 -19.89 -27.76
C SER A 204 -33.32 -19.86 -27.39
N GLU A 205 -33.70 -20.51 -26.28
CA GLU A 205 -35.08 -20.66 -25.84
C GLU A 205 -35.48 -19.70 -24.71
N ARG A 206 -34.52 -19.06 -24.02
CA ARG A 206 -34.78 -18.13 -22.94
C ARG A 206 -34.78 -16.67 -23.37
N PRO A 207 -35.56 -15.82 -22.69
CA PRO A 207 -35.57 -14.39 -22.98
C PRO A 207 -34.20 -13.76 -22.70
N PHE A 208 -33.85 -12.73 -23.44
CA PHE A 208 -32.56 -12.03 -23.37
C PHE A 208 -32.17 -11.57 -21.97
N TRP A 209 -33.13 -11.14 -21.14
CA TRP A 209 -32.93 -10.75 -19.77
C TRP A 209 -32.44 -11.92 -18.88
N ALA A 210 -32.85 -13.15 -19.20
CA ALA A 210 -32.39 -14.33 -18.45
C ALA A 210 -30.91 -14.63 -18.71
N ALA A 211 -30.41 -14.38 -19.94
CA ALA A 211 -29.00 -14.47 -20.25
C ALA A 211 -28.18 -13.38 -19.51
N MET A 212 -28.72 -12.17 -19.42
CA MET A 212 -28.10 -11.08 -18.64
C MET A 212 -28.04 -11.42 -17.14
N LEU A 213 -29.13 -11.90 -16.57
CA LEU A 213 -29.19 -12.30 -15.16
C LEU A 213 -28.22 -13.45 -14.87
N THR A 214 -28.17 -14.45 -15.76
CA THR A 214 -27.20 -15.55 -15.63
C THR A 214 -25.77 -15.03 -15.71
N GLY A 215 -25.48 -14.09 -16.61
CA GLY A 215 -24.21 -13.42 -16.70
C GLY A 215 -23.84 -12.67 -15.40
N ALA A 216 -24.80 -11.96 -14.79
CA ALA A 216 -24.62 -11.28 -13.53
C ALA A 216 -24.23 -12.25 -12.40
N VAL A 217 -24.93 -13.37 -12.27
CA VAL A 217 -24.63 -14.41 -11.27
C VAL A 217 -23.25 -15.02 -11.50
N ILE A 218 -22.90 -15.31 -12.76
CA ILE A 218 -21.58 -15.88 -13.09
C ILE A 218 -20.47 -14.90 -12.76
N THR A 219 -20.66 -13.62 -13.08
CA THR A 219 -19.62 -12.60 -12.89
C THR A 219 -19.45 -12.23 -11.43
N ALA A 220 -20.45 -12.46 -10.59
CA ALA A 220 -20.30 -12.37 -9.14
C ALA A 220 -19.28 -13.40 -8.58
N LEU A 221 -18.93 -14.41 -9.37
CA LEU A 221 -17.85 -15.36 -9.05
C LEU A 221 -16.45 -14.81 -9.38
N VAL A 222 -16.37 -13.82 -10.27
CA VAL A 222 -15.12 -13.17 -10.65
C VAL A 222 -14.46 -12.41 -9.49
N PRO A 223 -15.18 -11.83 -8.50
CA PRO A 223 -14.55 -11.26 -7.32
C PRO A 223 -13.66 -12.23 -6.57
N GLY A 224 -14.08 -13.50 -6.48
CA GLY A 224 -13.22 -14.54 -5.89
C GLY A 224 -11.90 -14.74 -6.63
N LEU A 225 -11.85 -14.44 -7.92
CA LEU A 225 -10.63 -14.50 -8.73
C LEU A 225 -9.69 -13.32 -8.44
N LEU A 226 -10.24 -12.16 -8.14
CA LEU A 226 -9.50 -10.92 -7.97
C LEU A 226 -9.18 -10.62 -6.50
N ALA A 227 -10.06 -11.01 -5.57
CA ALA A 227 -9.82 -10.94 -4.13
C ALA A 227 -8.61 -11.79 -3.67
N SER A 228 -8.19 -12.74 -4.50
CA SER A 228 -6.99 -13.53 -4.25
C SER A 228 -5.67 -12.74 -4.37
N ARG A 229 -5.71 -11.44 -4.64
CA ARG A 229 -4.54 -10.57 -4.62
C ARG A 229 -4.09 -10.14 -3.23
N GLY A 230 -4.87 -10.43 -2.19
CA GLY A 230 -4.49 -10.08 -0.82
C GLY A 230 -4.99 -8.72 -0.34
N TYR A 231 -5.71 -7.93 -1.18
CA TYR A 231 -6.17 -6.59 -0.81
C TYR A 231 -7.66 -6.56 -0.49
N MET A 232 -7.97 -6.29 0.77
CA MET A 232 -9.32 -6.30 1.33
C MET A 232 -10.28 -5.38 0.58
N LEU A 233 -9.93 -4.13 0.45
CA LEU A 233 -10.79 -3.10 -0.13
C LEU A 233 -10.97 -3.29 -1.64
N HIS A 234 -9.92 -3.72 -2.34
CA HIS A 234 -9.94 -4.02 -3.77
C HIS A 234 -10.95 -5.12 -4.12
N GLY A 235 -10.98 -6.20 -3.31
CA GLY A 235 -11.97 -7.27 -3.47
C GLY A 235 -13.40 -6.78 -3.28
N LEU A 236 -13.66 -5.96 -2.27
CA LEU A 236 -14.99 -5.39 -2.01
C LEU A 236 -15.45 -4.40 -3.10
N MET A 237 -14.56 -3.55 -3.57
CA MET A 237 -14.85 -2.60 -4.65
C MET A 237 -15.18 -3.31 -5.94
N LEU A 238 -14.39 -4.32 -6.30
CA LEU A 238 -14.64 -5.13 -7.48
C LEU A 238 -15.94 -5.95 -7.35
N PHE A 239 -16.27 -6.43 -6.16
CA PHE A 239 -17.55 -7.12 -5.91
C PHE A 239 -18.75 -6.23 -6.25
N GLY A 240 -18.76 -4.98 -5.76
CA GLY A 240 -19.82 -4.01 -6.06
C GLY A 240 -19.91 -3.69 -7.57
N ALA A 241 -18.77 -3.53 -8.24
CA ALA A 241 -18.70 -3.19 -9.65
C ALA A 241 -19.09 -4.33 -10.60
N LEU A 242 -19.09 -5.58 -10.16
CA LEU A 242 -19.18 -6.74 -11.04
C LEU A 242 -20.61 -7.17 -11.41
N LEU A 243 -21.62 -6.84 -10.60
CA LEU A 243 -23.01 -7.18 -10.97
C LEU A 243 -23.44 -6.57 -12.31
N PRO A 244 -23.33 -5.24 -12.55
CA PRO A 244 -23.64 -4.65 -13.85
C PRO A 244 -22.75 -5.18 -14.99
N VAL A 245 -21.46 -5.43 -14.71
CA VAL A 245 -20.52 -6.05 -15.67
C VAL A 245 -21.03 -7.43 -16.11
N GLY A 246 -21.54 -8.22 -15.18
CA GLY A 246 -22.15 -9.51 -15.47
C GLY A 246 -23.37 -9.45 -16.36
N PHE A 247 -24.23 -8.46 -16.18
CA PHE A 247 -25.35 -8.23 -17.10
C PHE A 247 -24.85 -7.95 -18.52
N VAL A 248 -23.83 -7.15 -18.68
CA VAL A 248 -23.24 -6.85 -19.99
C VAL A 248 -22.57 -8.08 -20.61
N ALA A 249 -21.83 -8.88 -19.81
CA ALA A 249 -21.22 -10.14 -20.26
C ALA A 249 -22.29 -11.14 -20.74
N GLY A 250 -23.38 -11.29 -20.00
CA GLY A 250 -24.53 -12.11 -20.40
C GLY A 250 -25.18 -11.62 -21.68
N ALA A 251 -25.33 -10.31 -21.84
CA ALA A 251 -25.82 -9.70 -23.07
C ALA A 251 -24.91 -9.98 -24.27
N LEU A 252 -23.60 -9.85 -24.11
CA LEU A 252 -22.62 -10.17 -25.15
C LEU A 252 -22.67 -11.65 -25.57
N LEU A 253 -22.92 -12.55 -24.62
CA LEU A 253 -23.16 -13.96 -24.93
C LEU A 253 -24.43 -14.17 -25.76
N ALA A 254 -25.52 -13.47 -25.42
CA ALA A 254 -26.82 -13.59 -26.10
C ALA A 254 -26.84 -12.92 -27.50
N LEU A 255 -25.96 -11.98 -27.78
CA LEU A 255 -25.85 -11.30 -29.08
C LEU A 255 -25.30 -12.21 -30.20
N GLY A 256 -24.85 -13.42 -29.91
CA GLY A 256 -24.46 -14.42 -30.91
C GLY A 256 -25.64 -15.25 -31.38
N ALA A 257 -25.65 -15.61 -32.66
CA ALA A 257 -26.74 -16.36 -33.26
C ALA A 257 -26.89 -17.81 -32.77
N GLU A 258 -25.80 -18.40 -32.18
CA GLU A 258 -25.79 -19.73 -31.61
C GLU A 258 -24.88 -19.76 -30.40
N PRO A 259 -25.38 -20.21 -29.22
CA PRO A 259 -24.71 -20.07 -27.95
C PRO A 259 -23.41 -20.87 -27.78
N ALA A 260 -23.25 -21.96 -28.49
CA ALA A 260 -22.19 -22.94 -28.32
C ALA A 260 -20.94 -22.74 -29.22
N ARG A 261 -20.70 -21.51 -29.73
CA ARG A 261 -19.62 -21.28 -30.71
C ARG A 261 -18.30 -20.84 -30.06
N ARG A 262 -17.16 -21.28 -30.61
CA ARG A 262 -15.80 -20.96 -30.16
C ARG A 262 -15.49 -19.47 -30.11
N GLY A 263 -16.14 -18.64 -30.92
CA GLY A 263 -15.98 -17.19 -30.93
C GLY A 263 -16.50 -16.44 -29.70
N HIS A 264 -17.29 -17.08 -28.83
CA HIS A 264 -17.80 -16.45 -27.60
C HIS A 264 -16.68 -16.10 -26.63
N ILE A 265 -15.67 -16.95 -26.47
CA ILE A 265 -14.53 -16.68 -25.60
C ILE A 265 -13.79 -15.42 -26.05
N GLY A 266 -13.51 -15.28 -27.35
CA GLY A 266 -12.77 -14.11 -27.86
C GLY A 266 -13.45 -12.75 -27.59
N ARG A 267 -14.80 -12.70 -27.71
CA ARG A 267 -15.53 -11.42 -27.41
C ARG A 267 -15.61 -11.12 -25.92
N LEU A 268 -15.68 -12.16 -25.08
CA LEU A 268 -15.65 -11.99 -23.62
C LEU A 268 -14.24 -11.62 -23.14
N VAL A 269 -13.18 -12.19 -23.68
CA VAL A 269 -11.81 -11.76 -23.41
C VAL A 269 -11.64 -10.29 -23.79
N ALA A 270 -12.11 -9.88 -24.97
CA ALA A 270 -12.05 -8.48 -25.40
C ALA A 270 -12.84 -7.53 -24.49
N PHE A 271 -13.87 -8.03 -23.83
CA PHE A 271 -14.65 -7.27 -22.83
C PHE A 271 -13.97 -7.22 -21.46
N PHE A 272 -13.50 -8.36 -20.94
CA PHE A 272 -12.91 -8.42 -19.62
C PHE A 272 -11.49 -7.85 -19.54
N LEU A 273 -10.72 -7.89 -20.63
CA LEU A 273 -9.32 -7.44 -20.61
C LEU A 273 -9.15 -5.97 -20.19
N PRO A 274 -9.88 -4.98 -20.75
CA PRO A 274 -9.80 -3.60 -20.29
C PRO A 274 -10.28 -3.43 -18.84
N LEU A 275 -11.34 -4.16 -18.45
CA LEU A 275 -11.89 -4.13 -17.10
C LEU A 275 -10.94 -4.62 -16.01
N LEU A 276 -10.05 -5.52 -16.37
CA LEU A 276 -9.10 -6.12 -15.43
C LEU A 276 -7.71 -5.47 -15.53
N LEU A 277 -7.33 -5.01 -16.73
CA LEU A 277 -6.05 -4.36 -16.94
C LEU A 277 -5.93 -3.04 -16.17
N LEU A 278 -6.94 -2.17 -16.24
CA LEU A 278 -6.84 -0.84 -15.66
C LEU A 278 -6.78 -0.86 -14.12
N PRO A 279 -7.67 -1.60 -13.41
CA PRO A 279 -7.53 -1.76 -11.97
C PRO A 279 -6.20 -2.41 -11.54
N LEU A 280 -5.70 -3.39 -12.32
CA LEU A 280 -4.44 -4.06 -12.02
C LEU A 280 -3.21 -3.18 -12.29
N ALA A 281 -3.26 -2.34 -13.32
CA ALA A 281 -2.21 -1.37 -13.58
C ALA A 281 -2.12 -0.29 -12.50
N TRP A 282 -3.22 -0.06 -11.78
CA TRP A 282 -3.29 0.91 -10.69
C TRP A 282 -2.91 0.31 -9.33
N ALA A 283 -3.34 -0.91 -9.04
CA ALA A 283 -3.11 -1.56 -7.75
C ALA A 283 -1.74 -2.24 -7.72
N GLU A 284 -0.75 -1.59 -7.20
CA GLU A 284 0.50 -2.23 -6.81
C GLU A 284 0.41 -2.91 -5.44
N ALA A 285 1.23 -3.95 -5.27
CA ALA A 285 1.35 -4.65 -4.00
C ALA A 285 1.79 -3.70 -2.89
N PHE A 286 2.84 -2.95 -3.16
CA PHE A 286 3.40 -1.94 -2.28
C PHE A 286 2.39 -0.88 -1.81
N GLU A 287 1.53 -0.39 -2.74
CA GLU A 287 0.50 0.59 -2.42
C GLU A 287 -0.73 0.00 -1.72
N GLY A 288 -0.90 -1.32 -1.77
CA GLY A 288 -2.13 -1.99 -1.34
C GLY A 288 -2.19 -2.40 0.12
N ASP A 289 -1.06 -2.76 0.73
CA ASP A 289 -1.04 -3.32 2.07
C ASP A 289 -1.16 -2.26 3.18
N TRP A 290 -0.72 -1.04 2.93
CA TRP A 290 -0.64 0.05 3.92
C TRP A 290 -1.75 1.09 3.83
N MET A 291 -2.58 1.08 2.75
CA MET A 291 -3.36 2.24 2.34
C MET A 291 -4.87 2.03 2.35
N LEU A 292 -5.41 1.48 3.41
CA LEU A 292 -6.87 1.34 3.56
C LEU A 292 -7.62 2.68 3.47
N GLU A 293 -7.00 3.79 3.88
CA GLU A 293 -7.66 5.10 3.97
C GLU A 293 -7.48 5.96 2.73
N GLU A 294 -6.26 6.17 2.24
CA GLU A 294 -6.01 7.07 1.12
C GLU A 294 -6.32 6.49 -0.25
N MET A 295 -6.06 5.20 -0.49
CA MET A 295 -6.46 4.57 -1.76
C MET A 295 -7.96 4.36 -1.88
N ALA A 296 -8.67 4.19 -0.77
CA ALA A 296 -10.13 4.21 -0.79
C ALA A 296 -10.65 5.51 -1.38
N THR A 297 -10.05 6.64 -1.06
CA THR A 297 -10.42 7.95 -1.60
C THR A 297 -10.07 8.11 -3.08
N ALA A 298 -8.90 7.60 -3.51
CA ALA A 298 -8.51 7.63 -4.91
C ALA A 298 -9.39 6.71 -5.78
N TRP A 299 -9.78 5.54 -5.29
CA TRP A 299 -10.65 4.60 -5.99
C TRP A 299 -12.15 4.90 -5.84
N ALA A 300 -12.54 5.60 -4.77
CA ALA A 300 -13.93 5.93 -4.50
C ALA A 300 -14.66 6.53 -5.70
N PRO A 301 -14.11 7.44 -6.51
CA PRO A 301 -14.79 7.94 -7.71
C PRO A 301 -14.80 6.92 -8.87
N ALA A 302 -13.79 6.06 -9.02
CA ALA A 302 -13.71 5.11 -10.14
C ALA A 302 -14.76 4.00 -10.03
N VAL A 303 -15.05 3.52 -8.82
CA VAL A 303 -16.02 2.44 -8.57
C VAL A 303 -17.46 2.83 -8.95
N PRO A 304 -18.05 3.92 -8.42
CA PRO A 304 -19.40 4.33 -8.79
C PRO A 304 -19.52 4.70 -10.28
N VAL A 305 -18.49 5.27 -10.90
CA VAL A 305 -18.47 5.54 -12.34
C VAL A 305 -18.58 4.23 -13.13
N SER A 306 -17.81 3.21 -12.76
CA SER A 306 -17.85 1.88 -13.40
C SER A 306 -19.21 1.18 -13.19
N LEU A 307 -19.77 1.26 -11.98
CA LEU A 307 -21.11 0.75 -11.65
C LEU A 307 -22.18 1.40 -12.50
N LEU A 308 -22.16 2.73 -12.56
CA LEU A 308 -23.14 3.50 -13.33
C LEU A 308 -23.02 3.20 -14.82
N ALA A 309 -21.80 3.22 -15.36
CA ALA A 309 -21.55 2.90 -16.78
C ALA A 309 -22.03 1.48 -17.13
N GLY A 310 -21.68 0.48 -16.31
CA GLY A 310 -22.11 -0.91 -16.49
C GLY A 310 -23.63 -1.06 -16.41
N GLY A 311 -24.28 -0.41 -15.45
CA GLY A 311 -25.73 -0.40 -15.29
C GLY A 311 -26.45 0.25 -16.47
N VAL A 312 -26.02 1.43 -16.90
CA VAL A 312 -26.57 2.15 -18.06
C VAL A 312 -26.42 1.31 -19.33
N ILE A 313 -25.22 0.74 -19.58
CA ILE A 313 -24.99 -0.14 -20.72
C ILE A 313 -25.93 -1.35 -20.68
N ALA A 314 -26.09 -2.00 -19.52
CA ALA A 314 -26.97 -3.15 -19.36
C ALA A 314 -28.42 -2.79 -19.74
N VAL A 315 -28.93 -1.65 -19.27
CA VAL A 315 -30.29 -1.14 -19.62
C VAL A 315 -30.39 -0.82 -21.09
N ILE A 316 -29.41 -0.12 -21.67
CA ILE A 316 -29.40 0.19 -23.13
C ILE A 316 -29.43 -1.11 -23.94
N LEU A 317 -28.62 -2.11 -23.60
CA LEU A 317 -28.60 -3.39 -24.31
C LEU A 317 -29.94 -4.13 -24.19
N LEU A 318 -30.60 -4.07 -23.03
CA LEU A 318 -31.93 -4.63 -22.83
C LEU A 318 -32.98 -3.97 -23.72
N VAL A 319 -32.96 -2.64 -23.81
CA VAL A 319 -33.91 -1.86 -24.63
C VAL A 319 -33.66 -2.08 -26.13
N VAL A 320 -32.41 -1.95 -26.56
CA VAL A 320 -32.02 -1.98 -27.98
C VAL A 320 -31.66 -3.37 -28.51
N ARG A 321 -31.93 -4.43 -27.76
CA ARG A 321 -31.54 -5.81 -28.07
C ARG A 321 -31.82 -6.25 -29.52
N ARG A 322 -32.95 -5.84 -30.11
CA ARG A 322 -33.30 -6.21 -31.48
C ARG A 322 -32.41 -5.57 -32.53
N PHE A 323 -31.90 -4.36 -32.25
CA PHE A 323 -30.96 -3.63 -33.12
C PHE A 323 -29.52 -4.08 -32.86
N ALA A 324 -29.15 -4.33 -31.64
CA ALA A 324 -27.81 -4.75 -31.22
C ALA A 324 -27.38 -6.04 -31.94
N THR A 325 -28.28 -7.00 -32.12
CA THR A 325 -27.99 -8.23 -32.89
C THR A 325 -27.67 -7.98 -34.36
N ARG A 326 -28.27 -6.95 -34.98
CA ARG A 326 -28.01 -6.57 -36.38
C ARG A 326 -26.69 -5.80 -36.49
N VAL A 327 -26.41 -4.91 -35.55
CA VAL A 327 -25.17 -4.13 -35.48
C VAL A 327 -23.97 -5.05 -35.24
N ALA A 328 -24.08 -5.99 -34.28
CA ALA A 328 -23.00 -6.93 -33.96
C ALA A 328 -22.59 -7.85 -35.12
N ARG A 329 -23.50 -8.03 -36.13
CA ARG A 329 -23.17 -8.81 -37.33
C ARG A 329 -22.34 -8.05 -38.38
N ARG A 330 -22.33 -6.70 -38.33
CA ARG A 330 -21.55 -5.84 -39.24
C ARG A 330 -20.27 -5.41 -38.53
N ALA A 331 -19.12 -5.93 -38.95
CA ALA A 331 -17.85 -5.66 -38.26
C ALA A 331 -17.40 -4.19 -38.30
N VAL A 332 -17.76 -3.45 -39.38
CA VAL A 332 -17.26 -2.09 -39.59
C VAL A 332 -17.83 -1.09 -38.57
N LEU A 333 -19.12 -1.15 -38.26
CA LEU A 333 -19.74 -0.23 -37.29
C LEU A 333 -19.20 -0.42 -35.84
N PRO A 334 -19.15 -1.65 -35.28
CA PRO A 334 -18.55 -1.88 -33.97
C PRO A 334 -17.08 -1.56 -33.92
N ALA A 335 -16.32 -1.79 -35.00
CA ALA A 335 -14.89 -1.44 -35.03
C ALA A 335 -14.68 0.07 -35.03
N GLY A 336 -15.49 0.82 -35.82
CA GLY A 336 -15.47 2.29 -35.78
C GLY A 336 -15.84 2.84 -34.39
N PHE A 337 -16.87 2.28 -33.75
CA PHE A 337 -17.25 2.62 -32.39
C PHE A 337 -16.13 2.32 -31.37
N ALA A 338 -15.49 1.14 -31.46
CA ALA A 338 -14.39 0.79 -30.60
C ALA A 338 -13.19 1.72 -30.78
N ALA A 339 -12.89 2.14 -32.00
CA ALA A 339 -11.84 3.12 -32.29
C ALA A 339 -12.15 4.49 -31.67
N ILE A 340 -13.39 4.96 -31.77
CA ILE A 340 -13.84 6.23 -31.15
C ILE A 340 -13.72 6.15 -29.62
N VAL A 341 -14.15 5.04 -29.02
CA VAL A 341 -14.03 4.83 -27.57
C VAL A 341 -12.58 4.80 -27.15
N LEU A 342 -11.72 4.07 -27.87
CA LEU A 342 -10.29 4.00 -27.58
C LEU A 342 -9.62 5.38 -27.65
N ILE A 343 -9.94 6.17 -28.70
CA ILE A 343 -9.44 7.55 -28.81
C ILE A 343 -9.96 8.40 -27.65
N GLY A 344 -11.25 8.28 -27.31
CA GLY A 344 -11.85 9.02 -26.20
C GLY A 344 -11.22 8.68 -24.84
N VAL A 345 -10.97 7.39 -24.59
CA VAL A 345 -10.29 6.92 -23.38
C VAL A 345 -8.83 7.38 -23.36
N GLY A 346 -8.14 7.33 -24.52
CA GLY A 346 -6.76 7.84 -24.63
C GLY A 346 -6.68 9.35 -24.39
N LEU A 347 -7.63 10.13 -24.91
CA LEU A 347 -7.72 11.57 -24.63
C LEU A 347 -8.04 11.85 -23.16
N LEU A 348 -8.96 11.08 -22.56
CA LEU A 348 -9.27 11.18 -21.13
C LEU A 348 -8.02 10.94 -20.28
N TYR A 349 -7.24 9.90 -20.62
CA TYR A 349 -5.97 9.61 -19.93
C TYR A 349 -4.95 10.73 -20.10
N ALA A 350 -4.79 11.24 -21.32
CA ALA A 350 -3.83 12.31 -21.60
C ALA A 350 -4.18 13.66 -20.94
N LEU A 351 -5.49 13.95 -20.77
CA LEU A 351 -5.95 15.24 -20.24
C LEU A 351 -6.21 15.23 -18.72
N ALA A 352 -6.59 14.10 -18.17
CA ALA A 352 -7.02 13.99 -16.78
C ALA A 352 -6.40 12.82 -16.01
N GLY A 353 -5.66 11.93 -16.68
CA GLY A 353 -4.95 10.82 -16.06
C GLY A 353 -3.55 11.21 -15.59
N GLN A 354 -2.85 10.24 -15.01
CA GLN A 354 -1.43 10.36 -14.68
C GLN A 354 -0.61 9.74 -15.82
N PRO A 355 -0.08 10.54 -16.76
CA PRO A 355 0.62 10.01 -17.92
C PRO A 355 2.01 9.51 -17.55
N GLY A 356 2.42 8.45 -18.21
CA GLY A 356 3.79 8.00 -18.27
C GLY A 356 4.10 6.68 -17.57
N LEU A 357 5.07 5.98 -18.15
CA LEU A 357 5.79 4.89 -17.51
C LEU A 357 6.84 5.51 -16.59
N GLN A 358 6.96 4.99 -15.39
CA GLN A 358 8.03 5.36 -14.47
C GLN A 358 9.30 4.56 -14.81
N PRO A 359 10.50 5.14 -14.69
CA PRO A 359 11.73 4.36 -14.74
C PRO A 359 11.82 3.40 -13.54
N PHE A 360 12.64 2.37 -13.67
CA PHE A 360 13.08 1.63 -12.49
C PHE A 360 13.91 2.56 -11.61
N SER A 361 13.68 2.50 -10.31
CA SER A 361 14.45 3.24 -9.31
C SER A 361 15.01 2.27 -8.28
N TYR A 362 16.27 2.42 -7.93
CA TYR A 362 16.95 1.59 -6.94
C TYR A 362 18.17 2.31 -6.38
N LEU A 363 18.40 2.11 -5.08
CA LEU A 363 19.58 2.62 -4.40
C LEU A 363 20.77 1.68 -4.62
N VAL A 364 21.89 2.22 -5.04
CA VAL A 364 23.18 1.53 -5.20
C VAL A 364 24.06 1.94 -4.04
N VAL A 365 24.26 1.05 -3.08
CA VAL A 365 25.08 1.30 -1.90
C VAL A 365 26.50 0.85 -2.19
N LEU A 366 27.47 1.75 -1.97
CA LEU A 366 28.89 1.46 -2.19
C LEU A 366 29.48 0.68 -1.01
N GLU A 367 30.54 -0.08 -1.27
CA GLU A 367 31.23 -0.89 -0.26
C GLU A 367 31.99 -0.02 0.74
N ASP A 368 32.61 1.05 0.27
CA ASP A 368 33.42 1.94 1.06
C ASP A 368 32.59 3.03 1.72
N GLN A 369 32.44 2.97 3.04
CA GLN A 369 31.72 3.94 3.86
C GLN A 369 32.67 4.74 4.71
N ALA A 370 32.45 6.04 4.85
CA ALA A 370 33.30 6.91 5.64
C ALA A 370 33.26 6.58 7.14
N ASN A 371 34.30 6.92 7.87
CA ASN A 371 34.32 6.81 9.34
C ASN A 371 34.27 8.21 9.96
N THR A 372 33.26 8.48 10.75
CA THR A 372 33.04 9.76 11.43
C THR A 372 33.16 9.68 12.95
N SER A 373 33.57 8.53 13.51
CA SER A 373 33.66 8.33 14.97
C SER A 373 34.57 9.34 15.70
N PHE A 374 35.56 9.90 15.00
CA PHE A 374 36.45 10.94 15.55
C PHE A 374 35.71 12.23 15.91
N ALA A 375 34.53 12.47 15.33
CA ALA A 375 33.77 13.69 15.60
C ALA A 375 33.24 13.76 17.03
N ARG A 376 33.05 12.61 17.70
CA ARG A 376 32.64 12.54 19.12
C ARG A 376 33.65 13.21 20.06
N ASP A 377 34.92 13.27 19.65
CA ASP A 377 36.00 13.88 20.44
C ASP A 377 36.12 15.41 20.23
N LEU A 378 35.32 16.00 19.33
CA LEU A 378 35.30 17.43 19.07
C LEU A 378 34.40 18.15 20.06
N ASP A 379 34.82 19.34 20.48
CA ASP A 379 34.05 20.19 21.39
C ASP A 379 32.96 20.97 20.59
N GLY A 380 31.71 20.83 21.01
CA GLY A 380 30.58 21.54 20.49
C GLY A 380 29.97 20.92 19.23
N GLN A 381 28.64 20.97 19.16
CA GLN A 381 27.84 20.33 18.10
C GLN A 381 28.14 20.91 16.71
N GLU A 382 28.29 22.25 16.59
CA GLU A 382 28.59 22.91 15.30
C GLU A 382 29.91 22.42 14.69
N ALA A 383 30.95 22.22 15.52
CA ALA A 383 32.22 21.67 15.04
C ALA A 383 32.08 20.21 14.59
N ARG A 384 31.31 19.40 15.32
CA ARG A 384 30.98 17.99 14.95
C ARG A 384 30.20 17.93 13.63
N TYR A 385 29.16 18.75 13.47
CA TYR A 385 28.34 18.81 12.26
C TYR A 385 29.20 19.15 11.04
N THR A 386 30.00 20.22 11.11
CA THR A 386 30.87 20.64 10.03
C THR A 386 31.87 19.54 9.68
N ALA A 387 32.54 18.96 10.66
CA ALA A 387 33.55 17.93 10.43
C ALA A 387 32.95 16.64 9.82
N VAL A 388 31.76 16.22 10.28
CA VAL A 388 31.04 15.04 9.73
C VAL A 388 30.61 15.34 8.31
N TYR A 389 29.95 16.48 8.05
CA TYR A 389 29.49 16.87 6.71
C TYR A 389 30.65 16.91 5.70
N GLU A 390 31.75 17.63 6.01
CA GLU A 390 32.91 17.72 5.15
C GLU A 390 33.56 16.36 4.86
N THR A 391 33.64 15.50 5.88
CA THR A 391 34.21 14.14 5.74
C THR A 391 33.35 13.29 4.82
N LEU A 392 32.03 13.25 5.05
CA LEU A 392 31.10 12.43 4.30
C LEU A 392 30.98 12.89 2.84
N THR A 393 30.89 14.20 2.60
CA THR A 393 30.77 14.76 1.24
C THR A 393 32.06 14.58 0.44
N ALA A 394 33.23 14.82 1.05
CA ALA A 394 34.52 14.58 0.40
C ALA A 394 34.70 13.10 0.03
N HIS A 395 34.33 12.19 0.94
CA HIS A 395 34.38 10.74 0.69
C HIS A 395 33.45 10.32 -0.44
N ALA A 396 32.20 10.80 -0.44
CA ALA A 396 31.23 10.51 -1.48
C ALA A 396 31.68 11.03 -2.86
N LEU A 397 32.21 12.28 -2.92
CA LEU A 397 32.72 12.87 -4.15
C LEU A 397 33.89 12.08 -4.75
N GLU A 398 34.78 11.56 -3.91
CA GLU A 398 35.92 10.75 -4.34
C GLU A 398 35.50 9.35 -4.81
N THR A 399 34.76 8.61 -3.97
CA THR A 399 34.45 7.19 -4.18
C THR A 399 33.36 6.96 -5.23
N GLN A 400 32.43 7.89 -5.40
CA GLN A 400 31.38 7.84 -6.42
C GLN A 400 31.82 8.28 -7.81
N ALA A 401 33.01 8.90 -7.98
CA ALA A 401 33.42 9.55 -9.21
C ALA A 401 33.31 8.63 -10.44
N ASP A 402 33.83 7.43 -10.37
CA ASP A 402 33.84 6.46 -11.48
C ASP A 402 32.45 5.97 -11.87
N ILE A 403 31.59 5.70 -10.86
CA ILE A 403 30.22 5.23 -11.12
C ILE A 403 29.36 6.37 -11.70
N ARG A 404 29.50 7.59 -11.18
CA ARG A 404 28.84 8.80 -11.71
C ARG A 404 29.24 9.05 -13.16
N ALA A 405 30.54 9.04 -13.47
CA ALA A 405 31.02 9.21 -14.84
C ALA A 405 30.49 8.12 -15.79
N MET A 406 30.34 6.89 -15.31
CA MET A 406 29.74 5.80 -16.08
C MET A 406 28.25 6.03 -16.35
N LEU A 407 27.49 6.54 -15.38
CA LEU A 407 26.06 6.84 -15.52
C LEU A 407 25.85 8.04 -16.45
N ASP A 408 26.66 9.11 -16.29
CA ASP A 408 26.65 10.28 -17.15
C ASP A 408 26.91 9.93 -18.61
N ALA A 409 27.93 9.10 -18.89
CA ALA A 409 28.24 8.63 -20.23
C ALA A 409 27.10 7.84 -20.90
N ARG A 410 26.15 7.33 -20.11
CA ARG A 410 24.96 6.59 -20.57
C ARG A 410 23.68 7.42 -20.58
N GLY A 411 23.74 8.67 -20.10
CA GLY A 411 22.57 9.54 -19.94
C GLY A 411 21.57 8.98 -18.94
N VAL A 412 22.03 8.34 -17.87
CA VAL A 412 21.22 7.77 -16.80
C VAL A 412 21.09 8.78 -15.68
N THR A 413 19.87 9.05 -15.23
CA THR A 413 19.61 9.94 -14.09
C THR A 413 19.98 9.24 -12.78
N TYR A 414 20.59 9.99 -11.87
CA TYR A 414 20.90 9.50 -10.52
C TYR A 414 20.93 10.65 -9.51
N THR A 415 20.69 10.32 -8.25
CA THR A 415 20.81 11.20 -7.09
C THR A 415 21.90 10.66 -6.17
N PRO A 416 22.96 11.44 -5.87
CA PRO A 416 24.03 10.99 -4.98
C PRO A 416 23.68 11.27 -3.51
N TYR A 417 24.07 10.35 -2.63
CA TYR A 417 23.95 10.44 -1.17
C TYR A 417 25.32 10.41 -0.50
N TYR A 418 25.49 11.16 0.58
CA TYR A 418 26.71 11.18 1.37
C TYR A 418 26.55 10.57 2.76
N LEU A 419 25.38 10.71 3.40
CA LEU A 419 25.12 10.19 4.74
C LEU A 419 25.26 8.65 4.80
N VAL A 420 24.81 8.01 3.77
CA VAL A 420 25.20 6.66 3.36
C VAL A 420 25.82 6.81 1.99
N ASN A 421 27.04 6.32 1.80
CA ASN A 421 27.70 6.43 0.50
C ASN A 421 26.97 5.58 -0.55
N ALA A 422 26.03 6.21 -1.26
CA ALA A 422 25.10 5.56 -2.17
C ALA A 422 24.68 6.49 -3.32
N LEU A 423 24.04 5.90 -4.34
CA LEU A 423 23.38 6.63 -5.42
C LEU A 423 22.01 6.02 -5.69
N GLU A 424 20.96 6.82 -5.74
CA GLU A 424 19.69 6.37 -6.35
C GLU A 424 19.81 6.47 -7.87
N VAL A 425 19.54 5.38 -8.57
CA VAL A 425 19.67 5.30 -10.04
C VAL A 425 18.28 5.11 -10.64
N GLU A 426 17.92 5.98 -11.61
CA GLU A 426 16.67 5.89 -12.35
C GLU A 426 16.94 5.49 -13.81
N THR A 427 16.31 4.41 -14.28
CA THR A 427 16.56 3.93 -15.64
C THR A 427 15.42 3.08 -16.19
N PHE A 428 15.22 3.10 -17.51
CA PHE A 428 14.36 2.14 -18.21
C PHE A 428 15.11 0.87 -18.65
N ASN A 429 16.40 0.77 -18.36
CA ASN A 429 17.22 -0.39 -18.74
C ASN A 429 17.29 -1.43 -17.61
N PRO A 430 16.55 -2.54 -17.71
CA PRO A 430 16.51 -3.57 -16.65
C PRO A 430 17.85 -4.32 -16.49
N LEU A 431 18.79 -4.16 -17.44
CA LEU A 431 20.08 -4.84 -17.38
C LEU A 431 21.15 -4.01 -16.63
N LEU A 432 20.91 -2.72 -16.42
CA LEU A 432 21.89 -1.84 -15.78
C LEU A 432 22.11 -2.23 -14.32
N ARG A 433 21.06 -2.51 -13.57
CA ARG A 433 21.14 -2.96 -12.18
C ARG A 433 22.12 -4.13 -12.02
N GLY A 434 21.95 -5.20 -12.81
CA GLY A 434 22.85 -6.36 -12.74
C GLY A 434 24.27 -6.07 -13.26
N GLN A 435 24.55 -4.95 -13.95
CA GLN A 435 25.90 -4.49 -14.26
C GLN A 435 26.51 -3.77 -13.06
N LEU A 436 25.74 -2.96 -12.36
CA LEU A 436 26.15 -2.26 -11.14
C LEU A 436 26.45 -3.22 -10.00
N GLU A 437 25.60 -4.21 -9.76
CA GLU A 437 25.79 -5.26 -8.74
C GLU A 437 27.05 -6.10 -8.91
N ARG A 438 27.59 -6.16 -10.13
CA ARG A 438 28.85 -6.89 -10.40
C ARG A 438 30.11 -6.04 -10.23
N ARG A 439 29.98 -4.75 -9.92
CA ARG A 439 31.13 -3.89 -9.64
C ARG A 439 31.72 -4.22 -8.26
N PRO A 440 33.03 -4.22 -8.11
CA PRO A 440 33.66 -4.51 -6.82
C PRO A 440 33.50 -3.41 -5.78
N ASP A 441 33.15 -2.19 -6.21
CA ASP A 441 32.91 -1.01 -5.38
C ASP A 441 31.44 -0.86 -4.95
N VAL A 442 30.56 -1.77 -5.39
CA VAL A 442 29.14 -1.82 -5.00
C VAL A 442 28.92 -2.95 -4.01
N TRP A 443 28.43 -2.60 -2.84
CA TRP A 443 28.07 -3.56 -1.81
C TRP A 443 26.74 -4.28 -2.17
N LYS A 444 25.68 -3.50 -2.42
CA LYS A 444 24.35 -4.02 -2.71
C LYS A 444 23.49 -3.00 -3.46
N THR A 445 22.34 -3.45 -3.94
CA THR A 445 21.28 -2.58 -4.45
C THR A 445 20.00 -2.84 -3.68
N LEU A 446 19.26 -1.78 -3.34
CA LEU A 446 17.96 -1.81 -2.70
C LEU A 446 16.91 -1.24 -3.66
N ASP A 447 15.70 -1.77 -3.61
CA ASP A 447 14.59 -1.17 -4.34
C ASP A 447 14.21 0.16 -3.69
N THR A 448 13.84 1.16 -4.51
CA THR A 448 13.27 2.42 -4.05
C THR A 448 11.88 2.59 -4.66
N PRO A 449 10.88 1.83 -4.19
CA PRO A 449 9.54 1.90 -4.74
C PRO A 449 8.97 3.31 -4.51
N ARG A 450 8.27 3.82 -5.53
CA ARG A 450 7.65 5.15 -5.50
C ARG A 450 6.15 5.03 -5.59
N ALA A 451 5.44 5.62 -4.65
CA ALA A 451 3.99 5.75 -4.74
C ALA A 451 3.62 6.61 -5.97
N ARG A 452 2.60 6.19 -6.70
CA ARG A 452 2.16 6.91 -7.90
C ARG A 452 1.48 8.22 -7.50
N PRO A 453 1.68 9.32 -8.26
CA PRO A 453 0.98 10.56 -7.99
C PRO A 453 -0.54 10.36 -8.00
N LEU A 454 -1.25 10.95 -7.05
CA LEU A 454 -2.71 11.00 -7.08
C LEU A 454 -3.19 12.10 -8.02
N PRO A 455 -4.28 11.90 -8.78
CA PRO A 455 -4.85 12.97 -9.58
C PRO A 455 -5.35 14.10 -8.67
N ALA A 456 -5.23 15.35 -9.13
CA ALA A 456 -5.55 16.54 -8.35
C ALA A 456 -6.99 16.61 -7.78
N PHE A 457 -7.93 15.83 -8.33
CA PHE A 457 -9.30 15.73 -7.80
C PHE A 457 -9.47 14.61 -6.76
N ALA A 458 -8.49 13.71 -6.63
CA ALA A 458 -8.45 12.71 -5.56
C ALA A 458 -7.69 13.33 -4.37
N GLN A 459 -8.19 14.47 -3.86
CA GLN A 459 -7.70 14.99 -2.58
C GLN A 459 -8.00 13.95 -1.52
N PRO A 460 -7.01 13.56 -0.71
CA PRO A 460 -7.28 12.68 0.42
C PRO A 460 -8.37 13.32 1.29
N ILE A 461 -9.25 12.51 1.82
CA ILE A 461 -10.17 12.96 2.86
C ILE A 461 -9.26 13.33 4.03
N SER A 462 -9.33 14.58 4.47
CA SER A 462 -8.55 15.03 5.63
C SER A 462 -8.77 14.08 6.79
N LEU A 463 -7.71 13.72 7.50
CA LEU A 463 -7.77 12.89 8.70
C LEU A 463 -8.81 13.41 9.69
N SER A 464 -8.92 14.73 9.84
CA SER A 464 -9.95 15.39 10.64
C SER A 464 -11.39 15.05 10.22
N THR A 465 -11.62 14.80 8.93
CA THR A 465 -12.92 14.38 8.40
C THR A 465 -13.26 12.93 8.76
N LEU A 466 -12.25 12.08 8.93
CA LEU A 466 -12.42 10.66 9.27
C LEU A 466 -12.58 10.43 10.77
N VAL A 467 -11.76 11.10 11.60
CA VAL A 467 -11.73 10.91 13.06
C VAL A 467 -12.57 11.94 13.82
N GLY A 468 -13.03 13.01 13.17
CA GLY A 468 -13.74 14.11 13.80
C GLY A 468 -12.79 15.16 14.38
N GLU A 469 -13.21 16.44 14.32
CA GLU A 469 -12.45 17.54 14.94
C GLU A 469 -12.84 17.65 16.42
N GLU A 470 -11.82 17.73 17.29
CA GLU A 470 -11.99 18.04 18.70
C GLU A 470 -11.56 19.49 18.96
N PRO A 471 -12.08 20.14 20.00
CA PRO A 471 -11.56 21.45 20.43
C PRO A 471 -10.13 21.29 20.98
N ALA A 472 -9.33 22.36 20.88
CA ALA A 472 -8.04 22.41 21.55
C ALA A 472 -8.21 22.11 23.05
N PRO A 473 -7.37 21.25 23.66
CA PRO A 473 -7.41 20.96 25.08
C PRO A 473 -6.86 22.15 25.88
N GLU A 474 -7.15 22.20 27.18
CA GLU A 474 -6.37 23.06 28.09
C GLU A 474 -4.96 22.49 28.28
N LEU A 475 -4.86 21.16 28.40
CA LEU A 475 -3.62 20.37 28.45
C LEU A 475 -3.90 18.97 27.87
N ALA A 476 -3.07 18.50 26.96
CA ALA A 476 -3.16 17.14 26.44
C ALA A 476 -2.67 16.15 27.50
N TRP A 477 -3.38 15.00 27.62
CA TRP A 477 -3.06 14.01 28.64
C TRP A 477 -1.62 13.48 28.53
N GLY A 478 -1.07 13.42 27.31
CA GLY A 478 0.29 12.94 27.11
C GLY A 478 1.35 13.90 27.61
N VAL A 479 1.09 15.22 27.58
CA VAL A 479 1.96 16.26 28.13
C VAL A 479 1.95 16.21 29.64
N ASP A 480 0.74 16.03 30.24
CA ASP A 480 0.54 15.88 31.67
C ASP A 480 1.21 14.60 32.20
N ALA A 481 1.02 13.47 31.48
CA ALA A 481 1.50 12.15 31.89
C ALA A 481 3.04 12.01 32.01
N ILE A 482 3.79 12.90 31.34
CA ILE A 482 5.25 12.96 31.43
C ILE A 482 5.75 14.17 32.24
N ASP A 483 4.86 14.84 32.99
CA ASP A 483 5.17 16.01 33.83
C ASP A 483 5.82 17.19 33.08
N ALA A 484 5.59 17.36 31.76
CA ALA A 484 6.19 18.43 30.99
C ALA A 484 5.67 19.82 31.41
N GLU A 485 4.40 19.96 31.82
CA GLU A 485 3.83 21.21 32.36
C GLU A 485 4.57 21.67 33.62
N ARG A 486 5.05 20.75 34.43
CA ARG A 486 5.84 21.08 35.62
C ARG A 486 7.17 21.69 35.25
N VAL A 487 7.82 21.20 34.20
CA VAL A 487 9.05 21.81 33.66
C VAL A 487 8.81 23.27 33.30
N TRP A 488 7.71 23.56 32.59
CA TRP A 488 7.37 24.95 32.25
C TRP A 488 7.12 25.83 33.48
N ALA A 489 6.41 25.29 34.47
CA ALA A 489 6.02 26.04 35.66
C ALA A 489 7.18 26.23 36.65
N GLU A 490 8.02 25.22 36.87
CA GLU A 490 9.05 25.21 37.92
C GLU A 490 10.38 25.78 37.40
N PHE A 491 10.78 25.44 36.18
CA PHE A 491 12.06 25.85 35.60
C PHE A 491 11.93 27.02 34.62
N GLY A 492 10.73 27.28 34.10
CA GLY A 492 10.46 28.34 33.12
C GLY A 492 11.05 28.01 31.74
N VAL A 493 11.24 26.75 31.44
CA VAL A 493 11.81 26.21 30.19
C VAL A 493 10.72 25.63 29.34
N THR A 494 10.64 26.01 28.03
CA THR A 494 9.66 25.48 27.09
C THR A 494 10.30 24.94 25.80
N GLY A 495 11.68 24.84 25.74
CA GLY A 495 12.42 24.32 24.58
C GLY A 495 13.11 25.38 23.75
N GLU A 496 13.24 26.60 24.26
CA GLU A 496 13.84 27.75 23.54
C GLU A 496 15.29 27.46 23.14
N GLY A 497 15.61 27.85 21.89
CA GLY A 497 16.95 27.71 21.32
C GLY A 497 17.22 26.36 20.68
N ILE A 498 16.28 25.41 20.75
CA ILE A 498 16.41 24.08 20.13
C ILE A 498 15.60 24.00 18.85
N VAL A 499 16.18 23.40 17.80
CA VAL A 499 15.55 23.15 16.52
C VAL A 499 15.28 21.65 16.37
N VAL A 500 14.02 21.29 16.20
CA VAL A 500 13.61 19.90 15.94
C VAL A 500 13.38 19.67 14.46
N GLY A 501 14.03 18.67 13.90
CA GLY A 501 13.82 18.20 12.53
C GLY A 501 12.68 17.19 12.47
N ILE A 502 11.68 17.45 11.63
CA ILE A 502 10.53 16.57 11.43
C ILE A 502 10.70 15.80 10.13
N ALA A 503 10.87 14.49 10.20
CA ALA A 503 10.85 13.59 9.05
C ALA A 503 9.54 12.80 9.05
N ASP A 504 8.56 13.17 8.20
CA ASP A 504 7.21 12.60 8.25
C ASP A 504 6.44 12.82 6.92
N SER A 505 5.12 12.74 6.92
CA SER A 505 4.24 12.99 5.76
C SER A 505 4.16 14.47 5.34
N GLY A 506 4.84 15.35 6.06
CA GLY A 506 4.83 16.80 5.91
C GLY A 506 4.34 17.49 7.18
N ALA A 507 3.99 18.77 7.06
CA ALA A 507 3.37 19.54 8.16
C ALA A 507 2.50 20.68 7.62
N ASP A 508 1.35 20.93 8.24
CA ASP A 508 0.56 22.15 8.00
C ASP A 508 1.17 23.31 8.77
N TRP A 509 2.16 23.97 8.15
CA TRP A 509 2.85 25.10 8.80
C TRP A 509 1.95 26.30 9.11
N GLN A 510 0.78 26.39 8.48
CA GLN A 510 -0.18 27.47 8.72
C GLN A 510 -1.11 27.15 9.89
N HIS A 511 -1.04 25.92 10.45
CA HIS A 511 -1.83 25.56 11.61
C HIS A 511 -1.58 26.53 12.80
N PRO A 512 -2.63 27.04 13.45
CA PRO A 512 -2.47 28.04 14.53
C PRO A 512 -1.55 27.61 15.67
N ALA A 513 -1.47 26.32 15.95
CA ALA A 513 -0.61 25.78 17.00
C ALA A 513 0.85 25.58 16.57
N LEU A 514 1.18 25.62 15.28
CA LEU A 514 2.51 25.28 14.75
C LEU A 514 3.26 26.47 14.15
N ARG A 515 2.52 27.46 13.64
CA ARG A 515 3.05 28.54 12.82
C ARG A 515 4.13 29.38 13.52
N GLU A 516 3.95 29.67 14.81
CA GLU A 516 4.86 30.57 15.56
C GLU A 516 6.24 29.96 15.76
N THR A 517 6.35 28.64 15.78
CA THR A 517 7.59 27.90 16.02
C THR A 517 8.26 27.41 14.73
N TYR A 518 7.59 27.55 13.57
CA TYR A 518 8.18 27.21 12.29
C TYR A 518 9.24 28.22 11.86
N LEU A 519 10.47 27.77 11.54
CA LEU A 519 11.56 28.65 11.13
C LEU A 519 11.32 29.37 9.80
N GLY A 520 10.44 28.87 8.94
CA GLY A 520 10.01 29.49 7.68
C GLY A 520 8.67 30.24 7.77
N ALA A 521 8.23 30.65 8.97
CA ALA A 521 6.93 31.31 9.18
C ALA A 521 6.77 32.66 8.47
N ASP A 522 7.87 33.28 8.07
CA ASP A 522 7.92 34.50 7.26
C ASP A 522 7.69 34.27 5.75
N GLY A 523 7.57 33.00 5.34
CA GLY A 523 7.38 32.57 3.96
C GLY A 523 8.68 32.24 3.22
N ASP A 524 9.83 32.28 3.89
CA ASP A 524 11.08 31.76 3.38
C ASP A 524 11.25 30.29 3.78
N HIS A 525 10.95 29.39 2.87
CA HIS A 525 11.01 27.95 3.09
C HIS A 525 12.35 27.32 2.67
N GLU A 526 13.24 28.06 2.04
CA GLU A 526 14.58 27.59 1.72
C GLU A 526 15.32 27.19 2.99
N TYR A 527 16.01 26.05 2.96
CA TYR A 527 16.67 25.43 4.12
C TYR A 527 15.75 25.04 5.29
N ARG A 528 14.42 25.15 5.15
CA ARG A 528 13.44 24.87 6.20
C ARG A 528 12.45 23.77 5.84
N TRP A 529 12.30 23.54 4.52
CA TRP A 529 11.39 22.55 3.95
C TRP A 529 12.02 21.84 2.76
N PHE A 530 11.86 20.52 2.75
CA PHE A 530 12.24 19.69 1.60
C PHE A 530 11.21 18.59 1.33
N ASP A 531 10.84 18.42 0.06
CA ASP A 531 9.87 17.41 -0.39
C ASP A 531 10.43 16.60 -1.56
N PRO A 532 11.05 15.43 -1.30
CA PRO A 532 11.56 14.55 -2.35
C PRO A 532 10.46 13.84 -3.15
N TRP A 533 9.20 13.83 -2.65
CA TRP A 533 8.09 13.16 -3.33
C TRP A 533 7.52 13.97 -4.49
N GLU A 534 7.14 15.21 -4.24
CA GLU A 534 6.42 16.06 -5.19
C GLU A 534 7.17 17.35 -5.52
N GLY A 535 8.26 17.64 -4.80
CA GLY A 535 9.05 18.84 -5.00
C GLY A 535 8.28 20.13 -4.67
N THR A 536 7.42 20.08 -3.65
CA THR A 536 6.68 21.28 -3.22
C THR A 536 7.62 22.29 -2.59
N THR A 537 7.38 23.59 -2.85
CA THR A 537 8.24 24.67 -2.37
C THR A 537 7.82 25.24 -1.02
N GLU A 538 6.67 24.83 -0.50
CA GLU A 538 6.17 25.18 0.84
C GLU A 538 5.69 23.91 1.54
N PRO A 539 5.74 23.86 2.87
CA PRO A 539 5.29 22.69 3.59
C PRO A 539 3.82 22.36 3.33
N ILE A 540 3.58 21.11 3.03
CA ILE A 540 2.25 20.53 2.89
C ILE A 540 2.17 19.25 3.72
N ASP A 541 0.97 18.89 4.13
CA ASP A 541 0.70 17.57 4.69
C ASP A 541 -0.65 17.06 4.18
N THR A 542 -0.62 16.08 3.31
CA THR A 542 -1.84 15.50 2.74
C THR A 542 -2.39 14.36 3.58
N GLY A 543 -1.56 13.71 4.40
CA GLY A 543 -1.93 12.60 5.27
C GLY A 543 -2.35 13.02 6.68
N GLY A 544 -1.81 14.13 7.16
CA GLY A 544 -2.08 14.68 8.49
C GLY A 544 -1.27 14.05 9.62
N HIS A 545 -0.50 13.00 9.34
CA HIS A 545 0.31 12.32 10.34
C HIS A 545 1.45 13.22 10.84
N GLY A 546 2.22 13.85 9.95
CA GLY A 546 3.32 14.73 10.30
C GLY A 546 2.89 16.02 10.99
N THR A 547 1.70 16.57 10.65
CA THR A 547 1.11 17.70 11.38
C THR A 547 0.79 17.32 12.83
N HIS A 548 0.32 16.08 13.04
CA HIS A 548 0.02 15.57 14.37
C HIS A 548 1.29 15.37 15.22
N THR A 549 2.31 14.72 14.66
CA THR A 549 3.58 14.49 15.33
C THR A 549 4.30 15.81 15.66
N THR A 550 4.33 16.75 14.72
CA THR A 550 4.86 18.11 14.95
C THR A 550 4.14 18.80 16.10
N GLY A 551 2.80 18.73 16.14
CA GLY A 551 2.00 19.32 17.20
C GLY A 551 2.28 18.74 18.58
N THR A 552 2.54 17.46 18.68
CA THR A 552 2.91 16.78 19.93
C THR A 552 4.29 17.23 20.45
N ILE A 553 5.20 17.67 19.57
CA ILE A 553 6.51 18.18 19.97
C ILE A 553 6.42 19.65 20.38
N VAL A 554 5.98 20.53 19.44
CA VAL A 554 6.12 22.00 19.56
C VAL A 554 4.80 22.74 19.61
N GLY A 555 3.67 22.01 19.59
CA GLY A 555 2.36 22.62 19.45
C GLY A 555 1.99 23.55 20.61
N GLN A 556 1.42 24.70 20.27
CA GLN A 556 0.85 25.64 21.24
C GLN A 556 -0.47 25.07 21.80
N ASN A 557 -1.02 25.76 22.79
CA ASN A 557 -2.31 25.42 23.43
C ASN A 557 -2.31 24.09 24.21
N GLY A 558 -1.17 23.74 24.83
CA GLY A 558 -1.08 22.57 25.72
C GLY A 558 -1.06 21.20 25.00
N ILE A 559 -0.83 21.16 23.69
CA ILE A 559 -0.69 19.90 22.95
C ILE A 559 0.77 19.46 22.79
N GLY A 560 1.72 20.40 22.77
CA GLY A 560 3.15 20.15 22.56
C GLY A 560 3.91 20.10 23.86
N VAL A 561 4.91 19.22 23.94
CA VAL A 561 5.80 19.06 25.10
C VAL A 561 6.77 20.24 25.24
N ALA A 562 7.30 20.72 24.12
CA ALA A 562 8.27 21.82 24.06
C ALA A 562 7.77 22.97 23.19
N PRO A 563 6.75 23.74 23.64
CA PRO A 563 6.10 24.76 22.82
C PRO A 563 6.98 25.97 22.49
N GLY A 564 8.17 26.11 23.07
CA GLY A 564 9.18 27.13 22.76
C GLY A 564 10.25 26.67 21.78
N ALA A 565 10.34 25.36 21.47
CA ALA A 565 11.26 24.84 20.48
C ALA A 565 10.83 25.21 19.05
N GLN A 566 11.80 25.35 18.15
CA GLN A 566 11.56 25.64 16.74
C GLN A 566 11.64 24.37 15.91
N TRP A 567 11.13 24.42 14.66
CA TRP A 567 11.14 23.25 13.80
C TRP A 567 11.42 23.57 12.32
N ILE A 568 12.02 22.59 11.65
CA ILE A 568 12.13 22.44 10.20
C ILE A 568 11.60 21.06 9.80
N ALA A 569 11.21 20.88 8.54
CA ALA A 569 10.62 19.61 8.14
C ALA A 569 11.08 19.12 6.77
N CYS A 570 11.03 17.79 6.61
CA CYS A 570 11.22 17.11 5.35
C CYS A 570 10.15 16.02 5.19
N ARG A 571 9.56 15.93 4.00
CA ARG A 571 8.52 14.97 3.69
C ARG A 571 9.12 13.67 3.19
N ASN A 572 9.40 12.72 4.08
CA ASN A 572 9.89 11.40 3.71
C ASN A 572 8.77 10.37 3.44
N LEU A 573 7.54 10.65 3.84
CA LEU A 573 6.37 9.81 3.60
C LEU A 573 5.42 10.45 2.59
N GLY A 574 5.17 9.74 1.50
CA GLY A 574 4.08 10.05 0.59
C GLY A 574 2.98 9.01 0.73
N ARG A 575 1.78 9.43 1.16
CA ARG A 575 0.67 8.51 1.42
C ARG A 575 1.04 7.42 2.43
N ASN A 576 1.70 7.80 3.51
CA ASN A 576 2.20 6.93 4.57
C ASN A 576 3.14 5.80 4.08
N LEU A 577 3.80 6.01 2.94
CA LEU A 577 4.79 5.12 2.36
C LEU A 577 6.10 5.87 2.19
N GLY A 578 7.22 5.19 2.42
CA GLY A 578 8.55 5.70 2.18
C GLY A 578 9.38 4.80 1.28
N ASN A 579 10.64 5.10 1.17
CA ASN A 579 11.65 4.23 0.58
C ASN A 579 13.05 4.65 1.06
N PRO A 580 14.08 3.80 0.92
CA PRO A 580 15.42 4.09 1.43
C PRO A 580 16.02 5.41 0.92
N ALA A 581 15.74 5.79 -0.32
CA ALA A 581 16.26 7.01 -0.92
C ALA A 581 15.66 8.26 -0.25
N TYR A 582 14.32 8.32 -0.13
CA TYR A 582 13.63 9.46 0.46
C TYR A 582 13.84 9.59 1.98
N TYR A 583 14.07 8.46 2.66
CA TYR A 583 14.53 8.51 4.05
C TYR A 583 15.91 9.15 4.15
N LEU A 584 16.84 8.80 3.26
CA LEU A 584 18.17 9.41 3.22
C LEU A 584 18.13 10.89 2.81
N ASP A 585 17.27 11.27 1.85
CA ASP A 585 17.06 12.67 1.47
C ASP A 585 16.70 13.51 2.70
N CYS A 586 15.74 13.06 3.50
CA CYS A 586 15.30 13.79 4.68
C CYS A 586 16.34 13.78 5.82
N MET A 587 17.00 12.64 6.05
CA MET A 587 18.10 12.57 7.02
C MET A 587 19.22 13.55 6.67
N GLN A 588 19.60 13.64 5.38
CA GLN A 588 20.62 14.57 4.91
C GLN A 588 20.17 16.03 5.02
N PHE A 589 18.91 16.33 4.61
CA PHE A 589 18.38 17.67 4.68
C PHE A 589 18.27 18.17 6.13
N LEU A 590 17.78 17.36 7.05
CA LEU A 590 17.66 17.75 8.45
C LEU A 590 19.01 17.85 9.18
N PHE A 591 20.03 17.17 8.66
CA PHE A 591 21.42 17.28 9.15
C PHE A 591 22.15 18.50 8.59
N ALA A 592 22.10 18.72 7.29
CA ALA A 592 22.73 19.84 6.60
C ALA A 592 21.79 20.39 5.52
N PRO A 593 20.84 21.26 5.91
CA PRO A 593 19.88 21.84 4.99
C PRO A 593 20.55 22.46 3.77
N HIS A 594 19.94 22.27 2.61
CA HIS A 594 20.40 22.82 1.34
C HIS A 594 19.24 23.53 0.62
N PRO A 595 19.50 24.36 -0.40
CA PRO A 595 18.44 24.92 -1.22
C PRO A 595 17.57 23.80 -1.82
N GLN A 596 16.27 24.02 -1.98
CA GLN A 596 15.33 23.01 -2.45
C GLN A 596 15.71 22.38 -3.80
N ASN A 597 16.42 23.12 -4.64
CA ASN A 597 16.97 22.66 -5.91
C ASN A 597 18.52 22.60 -5.90
N GLY A 598 19.14 22.64 -4.72
CA GLY A 598 20.60 22.65 -4.55
C GLY A 598 21.18 21.24 -4.55
N ASP A 599 22.50 21.17 -4.65
CA ASP A 599 23.27 19.92 -4.53
C ASP A 599 23.64 19.68 -3.05
N PRO A 600 23.09 18.64 -2.39
CA PRO A 600 23.36 18.38 -0.99
C PRO A 600 24.84 18.09 -0.68
N LEU A 601 25.64 17.66 -1.68
CA LEU A 601 27.07 17.40 -1.48
C LEU A 601 27.93 18.68 -1.42
N THR A 602 27.45 19.81 -1.93
CA THR A 602 28.23 21.03 -2.07
C THR A 602 27.58 22.29 -1.53
N GLU A 603 26.27 22.27 -1.32
CA GLU A 603 25.45 23.40 -0.89
C GLU A 603 24.77 23.17 0.48
N GLY A 604 25.07 22.05 1.14
CA GLY A 604 24.56 21.78 2.48
C GLY A 604 25.13 22.73 3.53
N ARG A 605 24.31 23.14 4.46
CA ARG A 605 24.58 24.11 5.54
C ARG A 605 24.41 23.44 6.91
N PRO A 606 25.44 22.70 7.42
CA PRO A 606 25.35 21.98 8.68
C PRO A 606 25.02 22.89 9.87
N GLU A 607 25.40 24.19 9.82
CA GLU A 607 25.06 25.18 10.85
C GLU A 607 23.55 25.57 10.88
N LEU A 608 22.75 25.12 9.89
CA LEU A 608 21.32 25.29 9.85
C LEU A 608 20.57 23.98 10.17
N GLY A 609 21.31 22.92 10.45
CA GLY A 609 20.77 21.61 10.78
C GLY A 609 19.91 21.59 12.04
N ALA A 610 19.01 20.62 12.15
CA ALA A 610 18.24 20.40 13.36
C ALA A 610 19.14 19.82 14.46
N ASP A 611 18.91 20.19 15.71
CA ASP A 611 19.66 19.65 16.85
C ASP A 611 19.33 18.17 17.10
N LEU A 612 18.05 17.80 16.94
CA LEU A 612 17.56 16.44 17.03
C LEU A 612 16.49 16.20 15.95
N THR A 613 16.17 14.93 15.67
CA THR A 613 15.13 14.57 14.73
C THR A 613 14.07 13.67 15.34
N SER A 614 12.80 13.92 14.98
CA SER A 614 11.67 13.04 15.26
C SER A 614 11.33 12.21 14.03
N ASN A 615 11.36 10.88 14.21
CA ASN A 615 11.25 9.90 13.13
C ASN A 615 10.12 8.93 13.45
N SER A 616 8.88 9.35 13.10
CA SER A 616 7.66 8.58 13.33
C SER A 616 7.32 7.69 12.12
N TRP A 617 8.32 6.94 11.65
CA TRP A 617 8.21 6.06 10.48
C TRP A 617 9.04 4.80 10.68
N GLY A 618 8.68 3.76 9.93
CA GLY A 618 9.46 2.55 9.79
C GLY A 618 9.80 2.29 8.33
N CYS A 619 10.83 1.50 8.08
CA CYS A 619 11.22 1.10 6.74
C CYS A 619 11.22 -0.43 6.63
N PRO A 620 10.05 -1.04 6.36
CA PRO A 620 9.96 -2.48 6.18
C PRO A 620 10.54 -2.92 4.83
N PRO A 621 10.79 -4.23 4.65
CA PRO A 621 11.31 -4.78 3.39
C PRO A 621 10.46 -4.45 2.17
N GLU A 622 9.15 -4.26 2.34
CA GLU A 622 8.20 -3.89 1.29
C GLU A 622 8.49 -2.51 0.71
N GLU A 623 9.04 -1.61 1.51
CA GLU A 623 9.53 -0.28 1.10
C GLU A 623 10.96 -0.33 0.52
N GLY A 624 11.55 -1.51 0.41
CA GLY A 624 12.88 -1.72 -0.14
C GLY A 624 14.01 -1.64 0.90
N CYS A 625 13.70 -1.51 2.19
CA CYS A 625 14.72 -1.46 3.23
C CYS A 625 15.27 -2.83 3.60
N ASP A 626 16.52 -2.78 4.02
CA ASP A 626 17.16 -3.87 4.77
C ASP A 626 17.49 -3.41 6.21
N GLY A 627 17.86 -4.35 7.05
CA GLY A 627 18.17 -4.04 8.45
C GLY A 627 19.56 -3.40 8.69
N GLN A 628 20.22 -2.82 7.69
CA GLN A 628 21.60 -2.37 7.82
C GLN A 628 21.92 -1.02 7.18
N THR A 629 21.34 -0.70 6.03
CA THR A 629 21.73 0.48 5.25
C THR A 629 21.47 1.78 6.00
N LEU A 630 20.28 1.94 6.59
CA LEU A 630 19.93 3.16 7.32
C LEU A 630 20.71 3.29 8.64
N TYR A 631 21.18 2.18 9.24
CA TYR A 631 21.99 2.25 10.46
C TYR A 631 23.27 3.06 10.27
N ILE A 632 23.90 2.96 9.09
CA ILE A 632 25.09 3.75 8.74
C ILE A 632 24.80 5.24 8.88
N GLY A 633 23.68 5.69 8.31
CA GLY A 633 23.28 7.09 8.41
C GLY A 633 22.98 7.52 9.84
N VAL A 634 22.20 6.71 10.59
CA VAL A 634 21.88 7.00 12.00
C VAL A 634 23.15 7.10 12.87
N GLU A 635 24.15 6.24 12.61
CA GLU A 635 25.43 6.29 13.32
C GLU A 635 26.22 7.57 13.00
N HIS A 636 26.21 8.04 11.75
CA HIS A 636 26.85 9.29 11.39
C HIS A 636 26.17 10.49 12.06
N LEU A 637 24.84 10.51 12.14
CA LEU A 637 24.09 11.54 12.86
C LEU A 637 24.45 11.55 14.36
N ARG A 638 24.47 10.39 15.01
CA ARG A 638 24.91 10.27 16.41
C ARG A 638 26.35 10.75 16.61
N ASN A 639 27.26 10.41 15.70
CA ASN A 639 28.65 10.88 15.76
C ASN A 639 28.77 12.40 15.61
N ALA A 640 27.88 13.02 14.86
CA ALA A 640 27.74 14.45 14.74
C ALA A 640 27.12 15.12 15.99
N GLY A 641 26.41 14.36 16.82
CA GLY A 641 25.65 14.88 17.97
C GLY A 641 24.21 15.26 17.63
N GLN A 642 23.65 14.78 16.50
CA GLN A 642 22.21 14.89 16.20
C GLN A 642 21.50 13.66 16.78
N MET A 643 20.61 13.89 17.76
CA MET A 643 19.87 12.81 18.36
C MET A 643 18.75 12.34 17.44
N PHE A 644 18.68 11.03 17.16
CA PHE A 644 17.71 10.39 16.31
C PHE A 644 16.66 9.67 17.16
N VAL A 645 15.52 10.33 17.42
CA VAL A 645 14.39 9.76 18.15
C VAL A 645 13.50 9.01 17.17
N ALA A 646 13.27 7.72 17.40
CA ALA A 646 12.57 6.84 16.49
C ALA A 646 11.42 6.06 17.13
N SER A 647 10.28 6.02 16.51
CA SER A 647 9.15 5.18 16.91
C SER A 647 9.47 3.70 16.75
N ALA A 648 9.19 2.88 17.77
CA ALA A 648 9.53 1.46 17.77
C ALA A 648 8.78 0.62 16.71
N GLY A 649 7.60 1.10 16.25
CA GLY A 649 6.72 0.40 15.33
C GLY A 649 5.40 -0.04 15.99
N ASN A 650 4.43 -0.45 15.16
CA ASN A 650 3.08 -0.78 15.58
C ASN A 650 2.69 -2.24 15.31
N ASP A 651 3.67 -3.15 15.31
CA ASP A 651 3.53 -4.58 14.99
C ASP A 651 3.43 -5.48 16.25
N GLY A 652 3.17 -4.89 17.41
CA GLY A 652 2.92 -5.63 18.66
C GLY A 652 1.64 -6.49 18.58
N PRO A 653 1.35 -7.32 19.60
CA PRO A 653 2.09 -7.48 20.85
C PRO A 653 3.19 -8.55 20.80
N ASP A 654 3.46 -9.13 19.64
CA ASP A 654 4.47 -10.18 19.50
C ASP A 654 5.87 -9.64 19.78
N CYS A 655 6.77 -10.54 20.20
CA CYS A 655 8.17 -10.20 20.48
C CYS A 655 8.98 -10.08 19.19
N ALA A 656 10.09 -9.32 19.23
CA ALA A 656 10.99 -9.07 18.10
C ALA A 656 10.30 -8.38 16.90
N THR A 657 9.44 -7.42 17.20
CA THR A 657 8.67 -6.66 16.20
C THR A 657 9.13 -5.20 16.04
N VAL A 658 10.14 -4.76 16.79
CA VAL A 658 10.68 -3.40 16.59
C VAL A 658 11.22 -3.25 15.17
N GLY A 659 10.81 -2.17 14.49
CA GLY A 659 11.11 -1.90 13.07
C GLY A 659 12.40 -1.10 12.86
N VAL A 660 12.93 -1.18 11.62
CA VAL A 660 14.03 -0.31 11.16
C VAL A 660 13.46 1.10 10.92
N PRO A 661 14.13 2.21 11.31
CA PRO A 661 15.49 2.29 11.87
C PRO A 661 15.58 2.20 13.41
N ALA A 662 14.47 2.11 14.13
CA ALA A 662 14.45 2.09 15.59
C ALA A 662 15.23 0.91 16.21
N THR A 663 15.47 -0.15 15.44
CA THR A 663 16.36 -1.26 15.83
C THR A 663 17.84 -0.89 15.87
N ALA A 664 18.28 0.22 15.26
CA ALA A 664 19.67 0.66 15.30
C ALA A 664 20.12 0.97 16.74
N ASP A 665 21.38 0.64 17.06
CA ASP A 665 21.97 0.97 18.37
C ASP A 665 22.07 2.48 18.59
N ALA A 666 22.35 3.20 17.52
CA ALA A 666 22.49 4.66 17.50
C ALA A 666 21.16 5.43 17.53
N ALA A 667 20.01 4.75 17.38
CA ALA A 667 18.68 5.36 17.46
C ALA A 667 18.11 5.23 18.88
N PHE A 668 17.45 6.28 19.37
CA PHE A 668 16.66 6.22 20.61
C PHE A 668 15.24 5.79 20.30
N SER A 669 14.88 4.57 20.66
CA SER A 669 13.66 3.88 20.23
C SER A 669 12.55 4.01 21.27
N ILE A 670 11.36 4.44 20.84
CA ILE A 670 10.26 4.81 21.73
C ILE A 670 9.05 3.89 21.51
N GLY A 671 8.63 3.19 22.57
CA GLY A 671 7.39 2.41 22.62
C GLY A 671 6.22 3.26 23.12
N ALA A 672 5.01 2.70 23.04
CA ALA A 672 3.75 3.41 23.32
C ALA A 672 3.02 2.83 24.54
N VAL A 673 2.54 3.73 25.43
CA VAL A 673 1.62 3.42 26.52
C VAL A 673 0.26 4.11 26.32
N ASP A 674 -0.75 3.56 26.99
CA ASP A 674 -2.08 4.17 27.15
C ASP A 674 -2.11 5.09 28.39
N GLU A 675 -3.25 5.77 28.62
CA GLU A 675 -3.49 6.67 29.75
C GLU A 675 -3.35 5.99 31.13
N SER A 676 -3.39 4.67 31.18
CA SER A 676 -3.14 3.91 32.41
C SER A 676 -1.66 3.57 32.65
N GLY A 677 -0.75 3.97 31.77
CA GLY A 677 0.66 3.58 31.75
C GLY A 677 0.91 2.15 31.24
N SER A 678 -0.11 1.47 30.72
CA SER A 678 0.05 0.12 30.18
C SER A 678 0.57 0.15 28.75
N VAL A 679 1.54 -0.71 28.41
CA VAL A 679 2.03 -0.84 27.04
C VAL A 679 0.87 -1.23 26.11
N THR A 680 0.71 -0.49 25.02
CA THR A 680 -0.37 -0.72 24.06
C THR A 680 -0.20 -2.04 23.34
N ILE A 681 -1.32 -2.60 22.85
CA ILE A 681 -1.29 -3.88 22.13
C ILE A 681 -0.51 -3.78 20.80
N PHE A 682 -0.50 -2.62 20.19
CA PHE A 682 0.22 -2.39 18.93
C PHE A 682 1.70 -2.07 19.12
N SER A 683 2.14 -1.57 20.31
CA SER A 683 3.54 -1.19 20.50
C SER A 683 4.48 -2.35 20.21
N SER A 684 5.39 -2.15 19.26
CA SER A 684 6.41 -3.14 18.91
C SER A 684 7.36 -3.40 20.08
N ARG A 685 7.85 -4.64 20.18
CA ARG A 685 8.64 -5.15 21.31
C ARG A 685 9.92 -5.80 20.82
N GLY A 686 10.99 -5.64 21.61
CA GLY A 686 12.24 -6.36 21.39
C GLY A 686 12.14 -7.89 21.68
N PRO A 687 13.24 -8.60 21.67
CA PRO A 687 14.61 -8.11 21.38
C PRO A 687 14.86 -7.87 19.88
N VAL A 688 15.89 -7.10 19.55
CA VAL A 688 16.35 -6.91 18.17
C VAL A 688 17.00 -8.17 17.65
N LEU A 689 16.43 -8.79 16.61
CA LEU A 689 16.95 -10.01 16.00
C LEU A 689 17.52 -9.81 14.59
N VAL A 690 17.17 -8.72 13.92
CA VAL A 690 17.51 -8.46 12.51
C VAL A 690 19.02 -8.38 12.26
N ASP A 691 19.81 -7.93 13.24
CA ASP A 691 21.27 -7.86 13.20
C ASP A 691 21.96 -8.92 14.10
N GLY A 692 21.17 -9.78 14.76
CA GLY A 692 21.65 -10.83 15.66
C GLY A 692 22.17 -10.34 17.02
N SER A 693 22.00 -9.05 17.35
CA SER A 693 22.50 -8.46 18.60
C SER A 693 21.75 -8.95 19.85
N GLY A 694 20.45 -9.17 19.72
CA GLY A 694 19.58 -9.44 20.87
C GLY A 694 19.38 -8.21 21.78
N ARG A 695 19.69 -6.99 21.30
CA ARG A 695 19.50 -5.75 22.07
C ARG A 695 18.07 -5.61 22.57
N ILE A 696 17.94 -5.06 23.77
CA ILE A 696 16.65 -4.64 24.31
C ILE A 696 16.22 -3.36 23.61
N LYS A 697 15.01 -3.36 23.10
CA LYS A 697 14.29 -2.21 22.55
C LYS A 697 12.79 -2.41 22.86
N PRO A 698 11.99 -1.32 22.96
CA PRO A 698 12.38 0.09 22.92
C PRO A 698 13.31 0.48 24.06
N ASP A 699 13.90 1.70 24.00
CA ASP A 699 14.73 2.23 25.08
C ASP A 699 13.85 2.73 26.24
N VAL A 700 12.79 3.45 25.92
CA VAL A 700 11.77 3.94 26.85
C VAL A 700 10.40 3.88 26.21
N VAL A 701 9.35 4.20 26.98
CA VAL A 701 7.99 4.38 26.49
C VAL A 701 7.48 5.77 26.80
N ALA A 702 6.50 6.23 26.00
CA ALA A 702 5.80 7.49 26.18
C ALA A 702 4.31 7.36 25.77
N PRO A 703 3.47 8.36 26.06
CA PRO A 703 2.05 8.37 25.67
C PRO A 703 1.88 8.18 24.17
N GLY A 704 1.13 7.12 23.75
CA GLY A 704 0.95 6.78 22.34
C GLY A 704 -0.47 6.34 21.96
N GLN A 705 -1.43 6.33 22.88
CA GLN A 705 -2.82 5.98 22.59
C GLN A 705 -3.76 7.13 22.93
N GLY A 706 -4.64 7.47 21.98
CA GLY A 706 -5.60 8.56 22.16
C GLY A 706 -4.94 9.93 22.32
N VAL A 707 -3.78 10.13 21.73
CA VAL A 707 -3.01 11.38 21.81
C VAL A 707 -3.69 12.45 20.97
N LEU A 708 -4.14 13.55 21.61
CA LEU A 708 -4.77 14.66 20.95
C LEU A 708 -3.71 15.67 20.50
N SER A 709 -3.65 15.94 19.19
CA SER A 709 -2.73 16.90 18.60
C SER A 709 -3.32 17.57 17.36
N SER A 710 -2.54 18.46 16.71
CA SER A 710 -2.97 19.22 15.54
C SER A 710 -3.12 18.34 14.30
N VAL A 711 -4.07 18.69 13.42
CA VAL A 711 -4.25 18.06 12.10
C VAL A 711 -4.44 19.14 11.03
N PRO A 712 -4.15 18.86 9.75
CA PRO A 712 -4.28 19.85 8.69
C PRO A 712 -5.64 20.53 8.65
N GLY A 713 -5.63 21.84 8.35
CA GLY A 713 -6.84 22.65 8.31
C GLY A 713 -7.18 23.38 9.62
N GLY A 714 -6.29 23.33 10.62
CA GLY A 714 -6.43 24.07 11.87
C GLY A 714 -7.22 23.34 12.96
N GLY A 715 -7.57 22.06 12.77
CA GLY A 715 -8.27 21.22 13.73
C GLY A 715 -7.35 20.38 14.62
N TYR A 716 -7.96 19.60 15.52
CA TYR A 716 -7.28 18.68 16.42
C TYR A 716 -7.94 17.29 16.34
N ALA A 717 -7.15 16.24 16.47
CA ALA A 717 -7.66 14.88 16.45
C ALA A 717 -6.84 13.94 17.37
N ARG A 718 -7.46 12.83 17.78
CA ARG A 718 -6.77 11.79 18.55
C ARG A 718 -6.25 10.71 17.61
N LEU A 719 -4.97 10.38 17.77
CA LEU A 719 -4.34 9.30 17.06
C LEU A 719 -3.70 8.30 18.04
N ASP A 720 -3.49 7.09 17.52
CA ASP A 720 -2.84 5.97 18.20
C ASP A 720 -1.59 5.56 17.41
N GLY A 721 -0.49 5.26 18.11
CA GLY A 721 0.74 4.78 17.50
C GLY A 721 1.97 5.08 18.34
N THR A 722 3.04 4.32 18.15
CA THR A 722 4.39 4.71 18.62
C THR A 722 4.85 6.00 17.95
N SER A 723 4.27 6.34 16.79
CA SER A 723 4.40 7.62 16.10
C SER A 723 3.93 8.81 16.93
N MET A 724 3.04 8.61 17.89
CA MET A 724 2.58 9.64 18.83
C MET A 724 3.45 9.66 20.09
N ALA A 725 4.05 8.52 20.45
CA ALA A 725 4.94 8.40 21.61
C ALA A 725 6.32 9.05 21.36
N GLY A 726 6.95 8.77 20.21
CA GLY A 726 8.23 9.36 19.83
C GLY A 726 8.31 10.88 19.96
N PRO A 727 7.32 11.62 19.45
CA PRO A 727 7.24 13.08 19.59
C PRO A 727 7.28 13.59 21.03
N HIS A 728 6.68 12.90 22.00
CA HIS A 728 6.77 13.29 23.42
C HIS A 728 8.24 13.27 23.89
N VAL A 729 9.00 12.25 23.49
CA VAL A 729 10.41 12.15 23.86
C VAL A 729 11.26 13.16 23.11
N ALA A 730 10.97 13.44 21.83
CA ALA A 730 11.66 14.50 21.09
C ALA A 730 11.44 15.88 21.76
N GLY A 731 10.23 16.16 22.25
CA GLY A 731 9.94 17.33 23.05
C GLY A 731 10.67 17.34 24.38
N LEU A 732 10.74 16.20 25.09
CA LEU A 732 11.52 16.07 26.33
C LEU A 732 13.00 16.39 26.10
N VAL A 733 13.62 15.87 25.04
CA VAL A 733 15.01 16.20 24.69
C VAL A 733 15.17 17.70 24.45
N ALA A 734 14.23 18.35 23.77
CA ALA A 734 14.24 19.78 23.55
C ALA A 734 14.15 20.55 24.88
N LEU A 735 13.33 20.11 25.84
CA LEU A 735 13.28 20.71 27.19
C LEU A 735 14.61 20.55 27.92
N LEU A 736 15.19 19.34 27.93
CA LEU A 736 16.48 19.05 28.58
C LEU A 736 17.61 19.93 28.04
N TRP A 737 17.72 20.04 26.73
CA TRP A 737 18.77 20.81 26.07
C TRP A 737 18.57 22.31 26.20
N SER A 738 17.32 22.77 26.29
CA SER A 738 17.01 24.17 26.61
C SER A 738 17.33 24.49 28.07
N ALA A 739 17.08 23.57 29.00
CA ALA A 739 17.40 23.74 30.42
C ALA A 739 18.91 23.72 30.67
N ASN A 740 19.63 22.82 30.00
CA ASN A 740 21.08 22.69 30.10
C ASN A 740 21.75 22.64 28.72
N PRO A 741 22.20 23.80 28.18
CA PRO A 741 22.84 23.85 26.86
C PRO A 741 24.15 23.04 26.74
N ASP A 742 24.78 22.65 27.82
CA ASP A 742 25.99 21.79 27.80
C ASP A 742 25.65 20.36 27.35
N LEU A 743 24.38 19.94 27.40
CA LEU A 743 23.91 18.64 26.91
C LEU A 743 23.65 18.62 25.41
N VAL A 744 23.60 19.76 24.73
CA VAL A 744 23.31 19.81 23.28
C VAL A 744 24.38 19.03 22.52
N GLY A 745 23.94 17.95 21.86
CA GLY A 745 24.80 17.04 21.13
C GLY A 745 25.54 15.99 22.01
N ASP A 746 25.40 16.04 23.33
CA ASP A 746 25.86 14.92 24.20
C ASP A 746 24.72 13.90 24.36
N ILE A 747 24.62 13.04 23.33
CA ILE A 747 23.53 12.06 23.24
C ILE A 747 23.67 11.03 24.36
N ASP A 748 24.90 10.58 24.70
CA ASP A 748 25.10 9.56 25.72
C ASP A 748 24.67 10.06 27.10
N ALA A 749 24.98 11.31 27.46
CA ALA A 749 24.52 11.92 28.70
C ALA A 749 23.00 12.14 28.71
N THR A 750 22.43 12.59 27.58
CA THR A 750 20.98 12.79 27.41
C THR A 750 20.21 11.48 27.59
N GLU A 751 20.61 10.42 26.92
CA GLU A 751 20.02 9.08 27.06
C GLU A 751 20.14 8.55 28.49
N ALA A 752 21.30 8.75 29.14
CA ALA A 752 21.50 8.35 30.52
C ALA A 752 20.58 9.08 31.50
N LEU A 753 20.35 10.38 31.32
CA LEU A 753 19.38 11.16 32.11
C LEU A 753 17.98 10.59 31.91
N ILE A 754 17.47 10.53 30.68
CA ILE A 754 16.12 10.05 30.38
C ILE A 754 15.89 8.63 30.90
N THR A 755 16.85 7.72 30.72
CA THR A 755 16.70 6.32 31.14
C THR A 755 16.81 6.13 32.64
N SER A 756 17.58 6.97 33.36
CA SER A 756 17.72 6.88 34.80
C SER A 756 16.56 7.46 35.59
N THR A 757 15.78 8.38 34.97
CA THR A 757 14.61 9.03 35.56
C THR A 757 13.27 8.42 35.06
N ALA A 758 13.32 7.51 34.08
CA ALA A 758 12.12 6.84 33.61
C ALA A 758 11.47 5.98 34.70
N ASP A 759 10.14 6.09 34.86
CA ASP A 759 9.37 5.30 35.83
C ASP A 759 9.26 3.83 35.38
N PRO A 760 9.89 2.88 36.10
CA PRO A 760 9.92 1.49 35.69
C PRO A 760 8.53 0.86 35.68
N GLN A 761 8.16 0.26 34.55
CA GLN A 761 6.87 -0.39 34.33
C GLN A 761 7.00 -1.91 34.24
N SER A 762 5.93 -2.62 34.57
CA SER A 762 5.89 -4.08 34.50
C SER A 762 4.64 -4.59 33.79
N ALA A 763 4.78 -5.65 33.00
CA ALA A 763 3.68 -6.35 32.34
C ALA A 763 3.82 -7.87 32.55
N PRO A 764 2.73 -8.65 32.37
CA PRO A 764 2.76 -10.12 32.46
C PRO A 764 3.69 -10.79 31.45
N ASP A 765 3.88 -10.17 30.28
CA ASP A 765 4.77 -10.65 29.22
C ASP A 765 5.70 -9.51 28.78
N LEU A 766 6.98 -9.68 29.10
CA LEU A 766 8.06 -8.73 28.81
C LEU A 766 9.00 -9.22 27.71
N CYS A 767 8.58 -10.18 26.91
CA CYS A 767 9.36 -10.71 25.78
C CYS A 767 10.78 -11.17 26.19
N GLY A 768 10.84 -12.01 27.23
CA GLY A 768 12.11 -12.47 27.78
C GLY A 768 12.73 -11.45 28.73
N ALA A 769 11.97 -11.05 29.76
CA ALA A 769 12.41 -10.11 30.77
C ALA A 769 13.83 -10.41 31.31
N THR A 770 14.63 -9.38 31.43
CA THR A 770 15.93 -9.44 32.07
C THR A 770 15.79 -9.25 33.58
N ASP A 771 16.79 -9.68 34.35
CA ASP A 771 16.84 -9.46 35.81
C ASP A 771 17.10 -7.97 36.18
N GLY A 772 17.11 -7.06 35.16
CA GLY A 772 17.37 -5.63 35.32
C GLY A 772 16.13 -4.75 35.25
N PRO A 773 16.28 -3.43 35.38
CA PRO A 773 15.19 -2.47 35.27
C PRO A 773 14.65 -2.33 33.82
N GLN A 774 15.42 -2.75 32.82
CA GLN A 774 15.09 -2.66 31.40
C GLN A 774 14.45 -3.96 30.90
N ASN A 775 13.41 -3.84 30.06
CA ASN A 775 12.77 -4.98 29.42
C ASN A 775 12.34 -4.69 27.96
N ASN A 776 12.01 -5.73 27.22
CA ASN A 776 11.69 -5.62 25.78
C ASN A 776 10.30 -5.04 25.45
N ALA A 777 9.50 -4.66 26.45
CA ALA A 777 8.17 -4.07 26.24
C ALA A 777 8.14 -2.58 26.60
N TYR A 778 8.82 -2.19 27.64
CA TYR A 778 8.83 -0.84 28.19
C TYR A 778 10.21 -0.14 28.12
N GLY A 779 11.27 -0.85 27.72
CA GLY A 779 12.61 -0.33 27.90
C GLY A 779 12.92 -0.10 29.36
N PHE A 780 13.40 1.09 29.71
CA PHE A 780 13.63 1.52 31.09
C PHE A 780 12.35 1.96 31.82
N GLY A 781 11.29 2.34 31.09
CA GLY A 781 10.02 2.76 31.69
C GLY A 781 9.38 3.93 30.97
N LEU A 782 8.36 4.52 31.61
CA LEU A 782 7.68 5.74 31.15
C LEU A 782 8.57 6.94 31.46
N VAL A 783 8.80 7.79 30.46
CA VAL A 783 9.64 8.99 30.63
C VAL A 783 9.00 9.99 31.60
N ASP A 784 9.83 10.72 32.36
CA ASP A 784 9.47 11.79 33.27
C ASP A 784 10.32 13.03 32.93
N ALA A 785 9.65 14.11 32.49
CA ALA A 785 10.33 15.31 32.04
C ALA A 785 10.81 16.17 33.23
N ASP A 786 10.04 16.22 34.32
CA ASP A 786 10.35 17.01 35.48
C ASP A 786 11.60 16.46 36.21
N GLU A 787 11.64 15.15 36.49
CA GLU A 787 12.77 14.50 37.11
C GLU A 787 14.02 14.55 36.23
N ALA A 788 13.85 14.38 34.90
CA ALA A 788 14.97 14.46 33.97
C ALA A 788 15.58 15.88 33.92
N VAL A 789 14.77 16.95 33.93
CA VAL A 789 15.24 18.33 33.90
C VAL A 789 15.82 18.75 35.27
N ASP A 790 15.25 18.28 36.41
CA ASP A 790 15.79 18.60 37.75
C ASP A 790 17.21 18.02 37.95
N LEU A 791 17.51 16.88 37.32
CA LEU A 791 18.83 16.25 37.34
C LEU A 791 19.82 16.80 36.32
N ALA A 792 19.37 17.50 35.28
CA ALA A 792 20.21 18.02 34.20
C ALA A 792 20.89 19.33 34.60
#